data_679077e62bb5f90a1ac5b165b6302b8a
#
_entry.id   679077e62bb5f90a1ac5b165b6302b8a
#
_cell.length_a   1.000
_cell.length_b   1.000
_cell.length_c   1.000
_cell.angle_alpha   90.00
_cell.angle_beta   90.00
_cell.angle_gamma   90.00
#
_symmetry.space_group_name_H-M   'P 1'
#
loop_
_entity.id
_entity.type
_entity.pdbx_description
1 polymer ?
#
loop_
_entity_poly.entity_id
_entity_poly.type
_entity_poly.pdbx_seq_one_letter_code
_entity_poly.pdbx_strand_id
1 'polypeptide(L)'
;MIYKKSIRFIFWYATISKLCFAVSATPETLTFIQPDGFEFIGFCRGDEWQAWHETIDGWSIVKNENNYWVYAIGVNGGKLESSQAIVGLESPPSFTTNGALLQKHLHPERMIDFEHSTDFSIRDMRSTIFTLPVLLVEYPDYGAVTDQDVIDNLFNEEGYGHPGYSGSGSFKDFYLEISYGQFTPIATVSQWFTAPNNHNYYADSENNSSQRTRQLVRAIVDSAEAAGMDWAQFDNDGDGSVEGLTIVHAGPGAEQGDQSNIWSHRWNLGNLAVQYDGVLISDYCINPEIQSGNVTAIGVICHEFGHILGLPDLYDTDYSSSGAGKLALMASGSWGTAGNTPWYPSAMNAWSKLEMGWGNNVLLNTDMQNIDIEQSFSNNTVYRINNQNDNTEYWLVENRQRRGTDINMYSPGLLFWHIDTEKTNGWSPNNDEPHYGVGLEQADGLFDLENDGASDAGDPYPGSTGNHKLSRCTTPNSNSYYDLPSFVSIENISEPDSIMTFDLSFGEITTNNIYGIGSGYAFDIGNLEIFIENIETITALQFDFFSNSNILSIESLELTGRVTADSVSYIDQTIYFYNPIITPGDGAIIAMEVFANTGTGQEIELIFDDISATDSEENEICLLPQSSYFIAINLSQTVSIDTAYSVSGGLGAFNINLENSVPIRFTRIAVKDSPNYLTPAAEPFTDNNGNAVRDDDEPFTDWNNDSTWTPMVELTERTANWVLNVYETDDGLVILAGNSIETIATGSGPIFIVNNLINSNTANSQVDIEFNIVELTDMYGNPYLNYESIPGVFYITENMSNSETNVFPGKFQLGQNYPNPFNPVTTLHYDLSENSDVKITIYDMLGRQVKTLINQTQDAGYRSVIWDATNDYGKPVSAGIYLYQIQTGEYISTKKMVLLK
;
A
#
# COMPACT_ATOMS: atom_id res chain seq x y z
N MET A 1 -61.68 -10.12 9.64
CA MET A 1 -61.16 -9.80 8.29
C MET A 1 -59.66 -9.47 8.47
N ILE A 2 -58.84 -10.50 8.33
CA ILE A 2 -57.39 -10.39 8.64
C ILE A 2 -56.65 -10.39 7.30
N TYR A 3 -56.00 -9.29 6.98
CA TYR A 3 -55.11 -9.19 5.81
C TYR A 3 -53.76 -9.84 6.11
N LYS A 4 -53.45 -10.94 5.50
CA LYS A 4 -52.10 -11.50 5.44
C LYS A 4 -51.29 -10.72 4.38
N LYS A 5 -50.28 -9.96 4.81
CA LYS A 5 -49.20 -9.48 3.94
C LYS A 5 -48.16 -10.58 3.78
N SER A 6 -48.07 -11.13 2.58
CA SER A 6 -46.97 -12.01 2.20
C SER A 6 -45.72 -11.17 1.95
N ILE A 7 -44.73 -11.35 2.77
CA ILE A 7 -43.34 -10.81 2.55
C ILE A 7 -42.68 -11.86 1.66
N ARG A 8 -42.39 -11.48 0.41
CA ARG A 8 -41.52 -12.24 -0.47
C ARG A 8 -40.09 -11.90 -0.07
N PHE A 9 -39.38 -12.83 0.56
CA PHE A 9 -37.91 -12.82 0.64
C PHE A 9 -37.40 -13.08 -0.78
N ILE A 10 -36.72 -12.07 -1.34
CA ILE A 10 -35.88 -12.24 -2.52
C ILE A 10 -34.54 -12.73 -1.96
N PHE A 11 -34.28 -14.01 -2.10
CA PHE A 11 -32.93 -14.56 -1.94
C PHE A 11 -32.07 -14.01 -3.08
N TRP A 12 -31.14 -13.14 -2.78
CA TRP A 12 -29.99 -12.88 -3.63
C TRP A 12 -29.07 -14.11 -3.49
N TYR A 13 -29.08 -14.94 -4.52
CA TYR A 13 -27.99 -15.90 -4.69
C TYR A 13 -26.75 -15.09 -5.09
N ALA A 14 -25.82 -14.91 -4.17
CA ALA A 14 -24.46 -14.56 -4.51
C ALA A 14 -23.88 -15.83 -5.16
N THR A 15 -23.64 -15.79 -6.45
CA THR A 15 -22.84 -16.79 -7.16
C THR A 15 -21.39 -16.58 -6.69
N ILE A 16 -20.93 -17.44 -5.78
CA ILE A 16 -19.53 -17.55 -5.41
C ILE A 16 -18.89 -18.43 -6.49
N SER A 17 -17.95 -17.85 -7.23
CA SER A 17 -17.13 -18.55 -8.21
C SER A 17 -16.11 -19.44 -7.49
N LYS A 18 -15.92 -20.68 -7.98
CA LYS A 18 -14.92 -21.61 -7.45
C LYS A 18 -13.65 -21.56 -8.26
N LEU A 19 -12.56 -21.59 -7.53
CA LEU A 19 -11.19 -21.69 -8.02
C LEU A 19 -10.73 -23.15 -8.01
N CYS A 20 -9.91 -23.53 -8.96
CA CYS A 20 -9.15 -24.77 -9.01
C CYS A 20 -7.88 -24.62 -8.18
N PHE A 21 -7.34 -25.67 -7.69
CA PHE A 21 -6.16 -25.70 -6.86
C PHE A 21 -5.03 -26.48 -7.54
N ALA A 22 -3.83 -25.98 -7.44
CA ALA A 22 -2.64 -26.63 -7.94
C ALA A 22 -1.41 -26.29 -7.12
N VAL A 23 -0.42 -27.14 -7.23
CA VAL A 23 0.88 -26.89 -6.63
C VAL A 23 1.61 -25.77 -7.38
N SER A 24 2.34 -24.94 -6.66
CA SER A 24 3.26 -23.98 -7.26
C SER A 24 4.38 -24.67 -8.07
N ALA A 25 4.98 -23.97 -9.02
CA ALA A 25 6.13 -24.43 -9.78
C ALA A 25 7.29 -24.86 -8.88
N THR A 26 8.15 -25.76 -9.40
CA THR A 26 9.36 -26.18 -8.70
C THR A 26 10.22 -25.00 -8.29
N PRO A 27 10.71 -24.96 -7.04
CA PRO A 27 11.65 -23.92 -6.60
C PRO A 27 13.07 -24.12 -7.17
N GLU A 28 13.31 -25.19 -7.94
CA GLU A 28 14.62 -25.44 -8.56
C GLU A 28 14.91 -24.50 -9.72
N THR A 29 16.19 -24.16 -9.87
CA THR A 29 16.67 -23.52 -11.09
C THR A 29 16.64 -24.47 -12.28
N LEU A 30 16.16 -23.97 -13.41
CA LEU A 30 16.12 -24.69 -14.69
C LEU A 30 17.22 -24.20 -15.61
N THR A 31 17.74 -25.11 -16.44
CA THR A 31 18.64 -24.74 -17.54
C THR A 31 17.84 -24.52 -18.81
N PHE A 32 17.84 -23.30 -19.31
CA PHE A 32 17.23 -22.93 -20.59
C PHE A 32 18.27 -22.95 -21.69
N ILE A 33 17.89 -23.44 -22.86
CA ILE A 33 18.78 -23.56 -24.02
C ILE A 33 18.22 -22.71 -25.16
N GLN A 34 19.02 -21.80 -25.68
CA GLN A 34 18.71 -21.03 -26.89
C GLN A 34 18.86 -21.91 -28.14
N PRO A 35 18.20 -21.58 -29.27
CA PRO A 35 18.32 -22.34 -30.52
C PRO A 35 19.74 -22.46 -31.07
N ASP A 36 20.64 -21.56 -30.70
CA ASP A 36 22.06 -21.57 -31.08
C ASP A 36 22.94 -22.39 -30.13
N GLY A 37 22.34 -22.95 -29.04
CA GLY A 37 23.04 -23.80 -28.07
C GLY A 37 23.57 -23.02 -26.86
N PHE A 38 23.33 -21.72 -26.73
CA PHE A 38 23.65 -20.97 -25.52
C PHE A 38 22.75 -21.40 -24.36
N GLU A 39 23.37 -21.68 -23.20
CA GLU A 39 22.66 -22.12 -21.99
C GLU A 39 22.63 -21.00 -20.95
N PHE A 40 21.50 -20.82 -20.25
CA PHE A 40 21.37 -19.95 -19.11
C PHE A 40 20.45 -20.56 -18.05
N ILE A 41 20.54 -20.05 -16.81
CA ILE A 41 19.78 -20.54 -15.66
C ILE A 41 18.63 -19.57 -15.37
N GLY A 42 17.48 -20.10 -14.96
CA GLY A 42 16.33 -19.33 -14.54
C GLY A 42 15.34 -20.18 -13.76
N PHE A 43 14.12 -19.69 -13.57
CA PHE A 43 13.05 -20.34 -12.83
C PHE A 43 11.81 -20.53 -13.68
N CYS A 44 11.02 -21.57 -13.38
CA CYS A 44 9.60 -21.62 -13.66
C CYS A 44 8.85 -21.00 -12.47
N ARG A 45 7.80 -20.26 -12.75
CA ARG A 45 6.95 -19.60 -11.74
C ARG A 45 5.51 -19.88 -12.05
N GLY A 46 4.66 -19.73 -11.02
CA GLY A 46 3.23 -19.84 -11.20
C GLY A 46 2.65 -21.19 -10.84
N ASP A 47 1.44 -21.39 -11.33
CA ASP A 47 0.61 -22.60 -11.20
C ASP A 47 -0.04 -22.92 -12.56
N GLU A 48 -0.98 -23.85 -12.64
CA GLU A 48 -1.68 -24.22 -13.87
C GLU A 48 -2.52 -23.08 -14.50
N TRP A 49 -2.81 -22.02 -13.72
CA TRP A 49 -3.61 -20.86 -14.16
C TRP A 49 -2.78 -19.68 -14.63
N GLN A 50 -1.53 -19.62 -14.15
CA GLN A 50 -0.66 -18.49 -14.36
C GLN A 50 0.80 -18.94 -14.30
N ALA A 51 1.33 -19.49 -15.38
CA ALA A 51 2.70 -19.97 -15.41
C ALA A 51 3.59 -19.14 -16.34
N TRP A 52 4.81 -18.84 -15.89
CA TRP A 52 5.81 -18.12 -16.67
C TRP A 52 7.23 -18.54 -16.32
N HIS A 53 8.21 -17.95 -17.00
CA HIS A 53 9.62 -18.21 -16.72
C HIS A 53 10.37 -16.91 -16.43
N GLU A 54 11.39 -16.99 -15.61
CA GLU A 54 12.24 -15.88 -15.24
C GLU A 54 13.71 -16.23 -15.33
N THR A 55 14.57 -15.23 -15.56
CA THR A 55 16.00 -15.36 -15.34
C THR A 55 16.30 -15.41 -13.85
N ILE A 56 17.53 -15.83 -13.48
CA ILE A 56 17.96 -15.85 -12.07
C ILE A 56 17.89 -14.45 -11.40
N ASP A 57 17.94 -13.38 -12.19
CA ASP A 57 17.83 -12.00 -11.72
C ASP A 57 16.38 -11.49 -11.65
N GLY A 58 15.38 -12.35 -11.87
CA GLY A 58 13.96 -12.02 -11.77
C GLY A 58 13.35 -11.33 -12.99
N TRP A 59 14.03 -11.35 -14.15
CA TRP A 59 13.45 -10.83 -15.38
C TRP A 59 12.60 -11.88 -16.06
N SER A 60 11.33 -11.58 -16.29
CA SER A 60 10.41 -12.48 -16.98
C SER A 60 10.81 -12.67 -18.45
N ILE A 61 10.72 -13.90 -18.90
CA ILE A 61 11.18 -14.32 -20.24
C ILE A 61 10.10 -15.11 -20.97
N VAL A 62 10.10 -14.99 -22.29
CA VAL A 62 9.15 -15.66 -23.18
C VAL A 62 9.85 -16.07 -24.49
N LYS A 63 9.35 -17.09 -25.16
CA LYS A 63 9.88 -17.46 -26.49
C LYS A 63 9.31 -16.56 -27.57
N ASN A 64 10.17 -16.04 -28.44
CA ASN A 64 9.75 -15.32 -29.64
C ASN A 64 9.39 -16.29 -30.79
N GLU A 65 8.95 -15.74 -31.93
CA GLU A 65 8.57 -16.51 -33.14
C GLU A 65 9.68 -17.43 -33.69
N ASN A 66 10.93 -17.16 -33.34
CA ASN A 66 12.09 -17.96 -33.75
C ASN A 66 12.56 -18.92 -32.64
N ASN A 67 11.74 -19.13 -31.60
CA ASN A 67 12.04 -19.97 -30.43
C ASN A 67 13.22 -19.50 -29.55
N TYR A 68 13.69 -18.22 -29.69
CA TYR A 68 14.64 -17.67 -28.76
C TYR A 68 13.93 -17.20 -27.50
N TRP A 69 14.54 -17.46 -26.35
CA TRP A 69 14.15 -16.86 -25.08
C TRP A 69 14.56 -15.38 -25.08
N VAL A 70 13.58 -14.51 -24.96
CA VAL A 70 13.72 -13.04 -24.94
C VAL A 70 13.08 -12.49 -23.69
N TYR A 71 13.50 -11.30 -23.27
CA TYR A 71 12.85 -10.62 -22.14
C TYR A 71 11.41 -10.23 -22.46
N ALA A 72 10.52 -10.40 -21.49
CA ALA A 72 9.16 -9.84 -21.56
C ALA A 72 9.21 -8.33 -21.27
N ILE A 73 8.35 -7.55 -21.95
CA ILE A 73 8.29 -6.08 -21.83
C ILE A 73 6.91 -5.56 -21.48
N GLY A 74 6.00 -6.42 -21.10
CA GLY A 74 4.63 -6.07 -20.70
C GLY A 74 3.70 -7.27 -20.75
N VAL A 75 2.45 -7.00 -20.45
CA VAL A 75 1.34 -7.94 -20.59
C VAL A 75 0.34 -7.39 -21.58
N ASN A 76 -0.06 -8.20 -22.55
CA ASN A 76 -1.03 -7.81 -23.58
C ASN A 76 -2.02 -8.96 -23.82
N GLY A 77 -3.30 -8.69 -23.56
CA GLY A 77 -4.36 -9.71 -23.68
C GLY A 77 -4.15 -10.88 -22.74
N GLY A 78 -3.66 -10.63 -21.53
CA GLY A 78 -3.41 -11.63 -20.49
C GLY A 78 -2.11 -12.43 -20.65
N LYS A 79 -1.33 -12.20 -21.73
CA LYS A 79 -0.07 -12.90 -21.99
C LYS A 79 1.12 -11.98 -21.93
N LEU A 80 2.29 -12.52 -21.57
CA LEU A 80 3.56 -11.78 -21.60
C LEU A 80 3.90 -11.38 -23.05
N GLU A 81 4.28 -10.11 -23.23
CA GLU A 81 4.68 -9.55 -24.51
C GLU A 81 6.20 -9.68 -24.72
N SER A 82 6.63 -10.29 -25.83
CA SER A 82 8.04 -10.52 -26.12
C SER A 82 8.77 -9.27 -26.58
N SER A 83 9.98 -9.03 -26.08
CA SER A 83 10.90 -8.04 -26.65
C SER A 83 11.67 -8.60 -27.86
N GLN A 84 12.59 -7.78 -28.40
CA GLN A 84 13.61 -8.26 -29.37
C GLN A 84 14.90 -8.71 -28.66
N ALA A 85 15.09 -8.36 -27.37
CA ALA A 85 16.32 -8.56 -26.62
C ALA A 85 16.46 -10.04 -26.21
N ILE A 86 17.48 -10.71 -26.73
CA ILE A 86 17.74 -12.14 -26.49
C ILE A 86 18.46 -12.31 -25.15
N VAL A 87 17.94 -13.18 -24.29
CA VAL A 87 18.53 -13.51 -22.99
C VAL A 87 19.94 -14.07 -23.18
N GLY A 88 20.90 -13.51 -22.46
CA GLY A 88 22.30 -13.89 -22.50
C GLY A 88 23.14 -13.23 -23.59
N LEU A 89 22.53 -12.64 -24.61
CA LEU A 89 23.22 -11.84 -25.65
C LEU A 89 23.04 -10.35 -25.42
N GLU A 90 21.92 -9.92 -24.90
CA GLU A 90 21.55 -8.52 -24.71
C GLU A 90 21.09 -8.29 -23.25
N SER A 91 21.17 -7.04 -22.80
CA SER A 91 20.65 -6.64 -21.49
C SER A 91 19.13 -6.51 -21.54
N PRO A 92 18.44 -6.69 -20.38
CA PRO A 92 17.01 -6.42 -20.29
C PRO A 92 16.67 -5.00 -20.80
N PRO A 93 15.57 -4.81 -21.54
CA PRO A 93 15.11 -3.49 -21.93
C PRO A 93 14.82 -2.60 -20.71
N SER A 94 15.10 -1.32 -20.80
CA SER A 94 14.84 -0.39 -19.70
C SER A 94 13.37 0.01 -19.57
N PHE A 95 12.58 -0.14 -20.65
CA PHE A 95 11.21 0.35 -20.73
C PHE A 95 10.27 -0.68 -21.36
N THR A 96 9.04 -0.66 -20.90
CA THR A 96 7.92 -1.40 -21.47
C THR A 96 7.49 -0.80 -22.83
N THR A 97 6.61 -1.47 -23.57
CA THR A 97 6.03 -1.02 -24.83
C THR A 97 5.35 0.35 -24.72
N ASN A 98 4.80 0.71 -23.56
CA ASN A 98 4.11 1.99 -23.29
C ASN A 98 5.06 3.05 -22.69
N GLY A 99 6.36 2.77 -22.58
CA GLY A 99 7.36 3.73 -22.09
C GLY A 99 7.49 3.84 -20.58
N ALA A 100 6.85 2.97 -19.80
CA ALA A 100 7.09 2.84 -18.36
C ALA A 100 8.41 2.08 -18.11
N LEU A 101 9.03 2.26 -16.95
CA LEU A 101 10.19 1.45 -16.52
C LEU A 101 9.79 -0.04 -16.48
N LEU A 102 10.64 -0.90 -17.06
CA LEU A 102 10.42 -2.34 -17.02
C LEU A 102 10.60 -2.83 -15.59
N GLN A 103 9.60 -3.53 -15.08
CA GLN A 103 9.59 -4.16 -13.76
C GLN A 103 10.10 -5.60 -13.86
N LYS A 104 10.72 -6.09 -12.80
CA LYS A 104 10.98 -7.53 -12.61
C LYS A 104 9.68 -8.24 -12.25
N HIS A 105 9.67 -9.57 -12.33
CA HIS A 105 8.54 -10.41 -11.94
C HIS A 105 7.23 -10.08 -12.67
N LEU A 106 7.33 -9.67 -13.96
CA LEU A 106 6.15 -9.55 -14.82
C LEU A 106 5.53 -10.93 -15.04
N HIS A 107 4.26 -11.08 -14.74
CA HIS A 107 3.52 -12.33 -14.93
C HIS A 107 2.31 -12.15 -15.85
N PRO A 108 1.83 -13.20 -16.53
CA PRO A 108 0.59 -13.17 -17.31
C PRO A 108 -0.60 -12.93 -16.38
N GLU A 109 -1.75 -12.52 -16.91
CA GLU A 109 -2.98 -12.46 -16.13
C GLU A 109 -3.45 -13.87 -15.78
N ARG A 110 -3.94 -14.08 -14.55
CA ARG A 110 -4.49 -15.37 -14.11
C ARG A 110 -5.75 -15.71 -14.92
N MET A 111 -5.76 -16.89 -15.51
CA MET A 111 -6.94 -17.39 -16.22
C MET A 111 -7.95 -17.93 -15.22
N ILE A 112 -9.11 -17.29 -15.09
CA ILE A 112 -10.18 -17.72 -14.20
C ILE A 112 -11.24 -18.45 -15.02
N ASP A 113 -11.53 -19.70 -14.70
CA ASP A 113 -12.63 -20.47 -15.29
C ASP A 113 -13.93 -20.25 -14.48
N PHE A 114 -14.87 -19.47 -15.01
CA PHE A 114 -16.09 -19.06 -14.32
C PHE A 114 -17.22 -20.11 -14.33
N GLU A 115 -17.04 -21.29 -14.92
CA GLU A 115 -18.19 -22.15 -15.24
C GLU A 115 -18.71 -23.03 -14.09
N HIS A 116 -18.03 -23.20 -12.95
CA HIS A 116 -18.49 -24.13 -11.92
C HIS A 116 -18.27 -23.67 -10.49
N SER A 117 -19.38 -23.40 -9.78
CA SER A 117 -19.41 -23.28 -8.32
C SER A 117 -19.85 -24.63 -7.71
N THR A 118 -19.05 -25.22 -6.84
CA THR A 118 -19.52 -26.27 -5.92
C THR A 118 -19.34 -25.78 -4.49
N ASP A 119 -20.25 -26.09 -3.56
CA ASP A 119 -20.09 -25.72 -2.15
C ASP A 119 -18.86 -26.41 -1.57
N PHE A 120 -17.95 -25.59 -1.00
CA PHE A 120 -16.82 -26.10 -0.26
C PHE A 120 -17.26 -26.27 1.20
N SER A 121 -17.20 -27.46 1.67
CA SER A 121 -17.23 -27.78 3.08
C SER A 121 -16.02 -28.63 3.39
N ILE A 122 -15.23 -28.23 4.38
CA ILE A 122 -14.24 -29.11 4.96
C ILE A 122 -14.98 -30.36 5.39
N ARG A 123 -14.61 -31.52 4.81
CA ARG A 123 -15.24 -32.78 5.12
C ARG A 123 -14.78 -33.23 6.48
N ASP A 124 -15.68 -33.69 7.35
CA ASP A 124 -15.31 -34.32 8.60
C ASP A 124 -14.70 -35.71 8.33
N MET A 125 -13.41 -35.72 8.06
CA MET A 125 -12.61 -36.87 7.66
C MET A 125 -12.06 -37.66 8.86
N ARG A 126 -12.73 -37.66 9.96
CA ARG A 126 -12.41 -38.48 11.15
C ARG A 126 -12.63 -39.97 10.94
N SER A 127 -12.64 -40.43 9.69
CA SER A 127 -12.70 -41.87 9.39
C SER A 127 -11.32 -42.50 9.58
N THR A 128 -11.22 -43.56 10.34
CA THR A 128 -9.97 -44.28 10.58
C THR A 128 -9.40 -44.93 9.31
N ILE A 129 -10.21 -45.25 8.33
CA ILE A 129 -9.82 -45.84 7.05
C ILE A 129 -10.49 -45.08 5.91
N PHE A 130 -9.70 -44.67 4.93
CA PHE A 130 -10.13 -43.96 3.73
C PHE A 130 -9.65 -44.73 2.49
N THR A 131 -10.61 -45.19 1.67
CA THR A 131 -10.30 -45.89 0.43
C THR A 131 -10.19 -44.90 -0.73
N LEU A 132 -9.09 -44.97 -1.47
CA LEU A 132 -8.73 -44.03 -2.55
C LEU A 132 -8.56 -44.77 -3.89
N PRO A 133 -9.29 -44.48 -4.97
CA PRO A 133 -8.98 -44.98 -6.30
C PRO A 133 -7.78 -44.19 -6.89
N VAL A 134 -6.77 -44.91 -7.35
CA VAL A 134 -5.59 -44.39 -8.06
C VAL A 134 -5.58 -44.97 -9.47
N LEU A 135 -5.85 -44.17 -10.49
CA LEU A 135 -5.91 -44.58 -11.88
C LEU A 135 -4.65 -44.14 -12.64
N LEU A 136 -4.03 -45.11 -13.31
CA LEU A 136 -2.81 -44.90 -14.07
C LEU A 136 -3.13 -44.71 -15.56
N VAL A 137 -2.59 -43.65 -16.18
CA VAL A 137 -2.82 -43.37 -17.60
C VAL A 137 -1.52 -43.11 -18.37
N GLU A 138 -1.41 -43.83 -19.50
CA GLU A 138 -0.36 -43.58 -20.50
C GLU A 138 -0.98 -43.13 -21.85
N TYR A 139 -0.17 -42.66 -22.76
CA TYR A 139 -0.64 -42.12 -24.04
C TYR A 139 -0.17 -43.01 -25.20
N PRO A 140 -0.90 -43.01 -26.37
CA PRO A 140 -0.50 -43.76 -27.54
C PRO A 140 0.90 -43.45 -28.06
N ASP A 141 1.36 -42.24 -27.85
CA ASP A 141 2.67 -41.71 -28.26
C ASP A 141 3.68 -41.58 -27.11
N TYR A 142 3.24 -41.74 -25.86
CA TYR A 142 4.09 -41.59 -24.67
C TYR A 142 3.68 -42.64 -23.62
N GLY A 143 4.41 -43.77 -23.60
CA GLY A 143 4.14 -44.87 -22.66
C GLY A 143 4.75 -44.62 -21.29
N ALA A 144 4.16 -45.20 -20.25
CA ALA A 144 4.69 -45.19 -18.91
C ALA A 144 6.02 -45.96 -18.83
N VAL A 145 6.89 -45.52 -17.92
CA VAL A 145 8.19 -46.15 -17.66
C VAL A 145 8.27 -46.81 -16.29
N THR A 146 7.26 -46.56 -15.42
CA THR A 146 7.17 -47.08 -14.07
C THR A 146 6.15 -48.24 -14.00
N ASP A 147 6.55 -49.35 -13.40
CA ASP A 147 5.64 -50.49 -13.17
C ASP A 147 4.52 -50.10 -12.16
N GLN A 148 3.31 -50.66 -12.33
CA GLN A 148 2.18 -50.47 -11.43
C GLN A 148 2.56 -50.73 -9.96
N ASP A 149 3.31 -51.82 -9.68
CA ASP A 149 3.72 -52.23 -8.33
C ASP A 149 4.58 -51.14 -7.64
N VAL A 150 5.34 -50.34 -8.39
CA VAL A 150 6.15 -49.25 -7.85
C VAL A 150 5.25 -48.10 -7.43
N ILE A 151 4.22 -47.77 -8.22
CA ILE A 151 3.24 -46.77 -7.84
C ILE A 151 2.38 -47.25 -6.65
N ASP A 152 1.99 -48.53 -6.63
CA ASP A 152 1.26 -49.10 -5.47
C ASP A 152 2.08 -49.01 -4.19
N ASN A 153 3.36 -49.32 -4.23
CA ASN A 153 4.27 -49.19 -3.09
C ASN A 153 4.41 -47.72 -2.66
N LEU A 154 4.51 -46.78 -3.62
CA LEU A 154 4.57 -45.35 -3.33
C LEU A 154 3.34 -44.87 -2.52
N PHE A 155 2.16 -45.42 -2.80
CA PHE A 155 0.94 -45.06 -2.07
C PHE A 155 0.75 -45.87 -0.78
N ASN A 156 1.06 -47.18 -0.73
CA ASN A 156 0.56 -48.09 0.30
C ASN A 156 1.64 -48.72 1.19
N GLU A 157 2.92 -48.83 0.74
CA GLU A 157 3.94 -49.58 1.48
C GLU A 157 4.37 -48.82 2.75
N GLU A 158 4.18 -49.43 3.93
CA GLU A 158 4.63 -48.88 5.20
C GLU A 158 6.18 -48.93 5.28
N GLY A 159 6.78 -47.78 5.64
CA GLY A 159 8.22 -47.62 5.68
C GLY A 159 8.87 -47.53 4.30
N TYR A 160 8.12 -47.12 3.29
CA TYR A 160 8.61 -46.97 1.92
C TYR A 160 9.85 -46.07 1.87
N GLY A 161 10.82 -46.53 1.07
CA GLY A 161 12.02 -45.73 0.78
C GLY A 161 12.06 -45.37 -0.70
N HIS A 162 11.79 -44.13 -1.04
CA HIS A 162 11.90 -43.65 -2.42
C HIS A 162 13.33 -43.96 -2.97
N PRO A 163 13.50 -44.37 -4.23
CA PRO A 163 14.81 -44.61 -4.82
C PRO A 163 15.80 -43.47 -4.60
N GLY A 164 16.87 -43.75 -3.85
CA GLY A 164 17.86 -42.72 -3.44
C GLY A 164 17.58 -41.99 -2.15
N TYR A 165 16.39 -42.15 -1.51
CA TYR A 165 15.95 -41.39 -0.32
C TYR A 165 15.34 -42.36 0.71
N SER A 166 16.16 -43.04 1.48
CA SER A 166 15.73 -44.05 2.45
C SER A 166 14.98 -43.44 3.62
N GLY A 167 13.78 -43.95 3.95
CA GLY A 167 12.96 -43.50 5.04
C GLY A 167 12.13 -42.26 4.71
N SER A 168 11.90 -42.00 3.41
CA SER A 168 11.00 -40.91 2.97
C SER A 168 9.53 -41.14 3.33
N GLY A 169 9.13 -42.41 3.46
CA GLY A 169 7.75 -42.81 3.66
C GLY A 169 6.93 -42.86 2.36
N SER A 170 5.79 -43.56 2.42
CA SER A 170 4.77 -43.58 1.38
C SER A 170 3.74 -42.47 1.60
N PHE A 171 2.81 -42.29 0.66
CA PHE A 171 1.62 -41.47 0.84
C PHE A 171 0.83 -41.88 2.11
N LYS A 172 0.69 -43.16 2.34
CA LYS A 172 0.05 -43.69 3.55
C LYS A 172 0.83 -43.34 4.81
N ASP A 173 2.16 -43.50 4.82
CA ASP A 173 3.02 -43.18 5.96
C ASP A 173 2.89 -41.72 6.33
N PHE A 174 2.90 -40.81 5.31
CA PHE A 174 2.75 -39.38 5.50
C PHE A 174 1.45 -39.06 6.23
N TYR A 175 0.31 -39.50 5.71
CA TYR A 175 -0.98 -39.17 6.32
C TYR A 175 -1.20 -39.86 7.67
N LEU A 176 -0.65 -41.07 7.88
CA LEU A 176 -0.64 -41.72 9.19
C LEU A 176 0.12 -40.86 10.24
N GLU A 177 1.28 -40.34 9.84
CA GLU A 177 2.11 -39.50 10.73
C GLU A 177 1.40 -38.19 11.08
N ILE A 178 1.01 -37.39 10.09
CA ILE A 178 0.45 -36.05 10.33
C ILE A 178 -0.94 -36.08 10.98
N SER A 179 -1.68 -37.17 10.84
CA SER A 179 -2.98 -37.36 11.47
C SER A 179 -2.90 -38.07 12.83
N TYR A 180 -1.72 -38.45 13.29
CA TYR A 180 -1.51 -39.22 14.53
C TYR A 180 -2.25 -40.56 14.49
N GLY A 181 -2.30 -41.18 13.31
CA GLY A 181 -2.99 -42.44 13.06
C GLY A 181 -4.53 -42.33 13.02
N GLN A 182 -5.08 -41.13 13.02
CA GLN A 182 -6.54 -40.95 12.93
C GLN A 182 -7.07 -41.15 11.51
N PHE A 183 -6.24 -40.96 10.52
CA PHE A 183 -6.57 -41.09 9.10
C PHE A 183 -5.61 -42.07 8.42
N THR A 184 -6.16 -43.14 7.82
CA THR A 184 -5.37 -44.17 7.16
C THR A 184 -5.84 -44.30 5.72
N PRO A 185 -5.18 -43.67 4.75
CA PRO A 185 -5.52 -43.89 3.35
C PRO A 185 -5.06 -45.26 2.86
N ILE A 186 -5.91 -45.93 2.06
CA ILE A 186 -5.64 -47.16 1.38
C ILE A 186 -5.94 -46.99 -0.10
N ALA A 187 -4.91 -46.96 -0.93
CA ALA A 187 -5.04 -46.77 -2.35
C ALA A 187 -5.34 -48.10 -3.08
N THR A 188 -6.28 -48.09 -4.01
CA THR A 188 -6.51 -49.13 -5.00
C THR A 188 -5.92 -48.65 -6.33
N VAL A 189 -4.74 -49.12 -6.67
CA VAL A 189 -4.00 -48.69 -7.86
C VAL A 189 -4.37 -49.57 -9.06
N SER A 190 -4.86 -48.95 -10.15
CA SER A 190 -5.22 -49.65 -11.39
C SER A 190 -4.02 -50.06 -12.21
N GLN A 191 -4.24 -50.92 -13.20
CA GLN A 191 -3.28 -51.08 -14.30
C GLN A 191 -3.17 -49.75 -15.10
N TRP A 192 -2.10 -49.67 -15.93
CA TRP A 192 -2.00 -48.56 -16.89
C TRP A 192 -3.07 -48.66 -17.97
N PHE A 193 -3.85 -47.65 -18.16
CA PHE A 193 -4.84 -47.47 -19.22
C PHE A 193 -4.27 -46.55 -20.29
N THR A 194 -4.49 -46.92 -21.58
CA THR A 194 -4.07 -46.05 -22.68
C THR A 194 -5.13 -45.00 -22.97
N ALA A 195 -4.74 -43.71 -22.92
CA ALA A 195 -5.60 -42.58 -23.26
C ALA A 195 -6.10 -42.62 -24.72
N PRO A 196 -7.32 -42.10 -25.03
CA PRO A 196 -7.83 -42.05 -26.41
C PRO A 196 -7.01 -41.21 -27.38
N ASN A 197 -6.30 -40.18 -26.90
CA ASN A 197 -5.51 -39.24 -27.73
C ASN A 197 -4.08 -39.18 -27.24
N ASN A 198 -3.20 -38.59 -28.06
CA ASN A 198 -1.78 -38.40 -27.76
C ASN A 198 -1.59 -37.41 -26.61
N HIS A 199 -0.43 -37.47 -25.98
CA HIS A 199 -0.03 -36.60 -24.85
C HIS A 199 -0.27 -35.12 -25.15
N ASN A 200 0.25 -34.60 -26.25
CA ASN A 200 0.09 -33.18 -26.62
C ASN A 200 -1.38 -32.74 -26.80
N TYR A 201 -2.32 -33.65 -26.97
CA TYR A 201 -3.74 -33.26 -27.01
C TYR A 201 -4.25 -32.81 -25.66
N TYR A 202 -3.75 -33.40 -24.59
CA TYR A 202 -4.19 -33.12 -23.21
C TYR A 202 -3.34 -32.07 -22.51
N ALA A 203 -2.09 -31.91 -22.91
CA ALA A 203 -1.09 -31.04 -22.34
C ALA A 203 -0.96 -29.65 -23.01
N ASP A 204 -1.90 -29.28 -23.89
CA ASP A 204 -1.86 -28.03 -24.63
C ASP A 204 -2.42 -26.87 -23.77
N SER A 205 -1.53 -26.19 -23.05
CA SER A 205 -1.83 -25.05 -22.21
C SER A 205 -2.41 -23.83 -22.96
N GLU A 206 -2.22 -23.75 -24.29
CA GLU A 206 -2.73 -22.61 -25.07
C GLU A 206 -4.21 -22.67 -25.40
N ASN A 207 -4.84 -23.88 -25.31
CA ASN A 207 -6.19 -24.13 -25.81
C ASN A 207 -7.17 -24.70 -24.78
N ASN A 208 -7.13 -24.22 -23.52
CA ASN A 208 -8.08 -24.67 -22.51
C ASN A 208 -7.78 -26.09 -21.97
N SER A 209 -6.58 -26.26 -21.42
CA SER A 209 -6.07 -27.55 -20.89
C SER A 209 -7.01 -28.21 -19.86
N SER A 210 -7.69 -27.44 -19.01
CA SER A 210 -8.61 -27.96 -17.99
C SER A 210 -9.74 -28.79 -18.58
N GLN A 211 -10.30 -28.41 -19.72
CA GLN A 211 -11.37 -29.14 -20.37
C GLN A 211 -10.90 -30.45 -21.02
N ARG A 212 -9.68 -30.45 -21.58
CA ARG A 212 -9.10 -31.65 -22.19
C ARG A 212 -8.60 -32.63 -21.13
N THR A 213 -8.07 -32.14 -20.03
CA THR A 213 -7.70 -32.96 -18.87
C THR A 213 -8.95 -33.63 -18.27
N ARG A 214 -10.10 -32.94 -18.15
CA ARG A 214 -11.37 -33.55 -17.76
C ARG A 214 -11.80 -34.67 -18.72
N GLN A 215 -11.57 -34.51 -20.05
CA GLN A 215 -11.85 -35.57 -21.02
C GLN A 215 -10.94 -36.79 -20.84
N LEU A 216 -9.66 -36.56 -20.50
CA LEU A 216 -8.72 -37.59 -20.15
C LEU A 216 -9.22 -38.38 -18.93
N VAL A 217 -9.43 -37.69 -17.80
CA VAL A 217 -9.89 -38.29 -16.55
C VAL A 217 -11.20 -39.09 -16.77
N ARG A 218 -12.18 -38.48 -17.46
CA ARG A 218 -13.42 -39.18 -17.76
C ARG A 218 -13.21 -40.45 -18.57
N ALA A 219 -12.34 -40.45 -19.59
CA ALA A 219 -12.07 -41.61 -20.40
C ALA A 219 -11.40 -42.75 -19.63
N ILE A 220 -10.55 -42.36 -18.64
CA ILE A 220 -9.88 -43.34 -17.79
C ILE A 220 -10.81 -43.91 -16.73
N VAL A 221 -11.73 -43.12 -16.17
CA VAL A 221 -12.82 -43.58 -15.30
C VAL A 221 -13.70 -44.62 -16.05
N ASP A 222 -14.07 -44.33 -17.31
CA ASP A 222 -14.83 -45.29 -18.14
C ASP A 222 -14.03 -46.59 -18.40
N SER A 223 -12.69 -46.49 -18.56
CA SER A 223 -11.81 -47.63 -18.74
C SER A 223 -11.70 -48.50 -17.48
N ALA A 224 -11.63 -47.86 -16.31
CA ALA A 224 -11.59 -48.52 -15.01
C ALA A 224 -12.93 -49.25 -14.71
N GLU A 225 -14.06 -48.61 -15.00
CA GLU A 225 -15.37 -49.26 -14.94
C GLU A 225 -15.43 -50.49 -15.86
N ALA A 226 -14.99 -50.35 -17.11
CA ALA A 226 -14.95 -51.48 -18.07
C ALA A 226 -14.02 -52.59 -17.64
N ALA A 227 -13.00 -52.30 -16.84
CA ALA A 227 -12.09 -53.28 -16.23
C ALA A 227 -12.66 -53.91 -14.95
N GLY A 228 -13.85 -53.48 -14.49
CA GLY A 228 -14.56 -54.03 -13.34
C GLY A 228 -14.19 -53.43 -11.99
N MET A 229 -13.81 -52.13 -11.95
CA MET A 229 -13.61 -51.42 -10.70
C MET A 229 -14.97 -51.26 -9.99
N ASP A 230 -14.99 -51.56 -8.71
CA ASP A 230 -16.15 -51.34 -7.85
C ASP A 230 -16.07 -49.97 -7.20
N TRP A 231 -16.85 -49.02 -7.73
CA TRP A 231 -16.81 -47.62 -7.28
C TRP A 231 -17.49 -47.39 -5.95
N ALA A 232 -18.43 -48.24 -5.55
CA ALA A 232 -19.14 -48.08 -4.29
C ALA A 232 -18.24 -48.19 -3.06
N GLN A 233 -17.07 -48.82 -3.17
CA GLN A 233 -16.12 -48.91 -2.07
C GLN A 233 -15.38 -47.62 -1.76
N PHE A 234 -15.45 -46.61 -2.66
CA PHE A 234 -14.78 -45.32 -2.52
C PHE A 234 -15.72 -44.20 -2.05
N ASP A 235 -16.94 -44.50 -1.71
CA ASP A 235 -17.87 -43.61 -0.98
C ASP A 235 -17.59 -43.77 0.51
N ASN A 236 -16.66 -43.01 1.02
CA ASN A 236 -16.13 -43.19 2.38
C ASN A 236 -17.04 -42.64 3.47
N ASP A 237 -17.89 -41.62 3.17
CA ASP A 237 -18.82 -41.01 4.11
C ASP A 237 -20.27 -41.41 3.88
N GLY A 238 -20.58 -42.14 2.79
CA GLY A 238 -21.89 -42.68 2.45
C GLY A 238 -22.87 -41.65 1.88
N ASP A 239 -22.37 -40.55 1.32
CA ASP A 239 -23.16 -39.48 0.72
C ASP A 239 -23.59 -39.77 -0.74
N GLY A 240 -23.11 -40.87 -1.34
CA GLY A 240 -23.37 -41.25 -2.71
C GLY A 240 -22.39 -40.63 -3.72
N SER A 241 -21.23 -40.16 -3.27
CA SER A 241 -20.16 -39.61 -4.09
C SER A 241 -18.83 -40.29 -3.75
N VAL A 242 -17.92 -40.36 -4.71
CA VAL A 242 -16.51 -40.65 -4.47
C VAL A 242 -15.86 -39.32 -4.04
N GLU A 243 -15.27 -39.26 -2.85
CA GLU A 243 -14.70 -38.00 -2.30
C GLU A 243 -13.58 -37.41 -3.16
N GLY A 244 -13.00 -38.26 -4.01
CA GLY A 244 -12.00 -37.85 -4.99
C GLY A 244 -11.26 -39.06 -5.52
N LEU A 245 -10.61 -38.90 -6.66
CA LEU A 245 -9.72 -39.89 -7.21
C LEU A 245 -8.37 -39.28 -7.58
N THR A 246 -7.33 -40.07 -7.54
CA THR A 246 -6.02 -39.64 -7.98
C THR A 246 -5.72 -40.25 -9.37
N ILE A 247 -5.31 -39.39 -10.30
CA ILE A 247 -4.78 -39.80 -11.61
C ILE A 247 -3.27 -39.68 -11.58
N VAL A 248 -2.56 -40.71 -12.04
CA VAL A 248 -1.12 -40.66 -12.30
C VAL A 248 -0.92 -40.81 -13.81
N HIS A 249 -0.43 -39.75 -14.46
CA HIS A 249 -0.21 -39.74 -15.90
C HIS A 249 1.27 -40.03 -16.26
N ALA A 250 1.50 -40.73 -17.35
CA ALA A 250 2.84 -41.02 -17.84
C ALA A 250 3.64 -39.74 -18.13
N GLY A 251 4.90 -39.74 -17.74
CA GLY A 251 5.86 -38.65 -17.96
C GLY A 251 5.93 -37.64 -16.85
N PRO A 252 6.65 -36.52 -17.07
CA PRO A 252 6.82 -35.44 -16.09
C PRO A 252 5.62 -34.48 -16.05
N GLY A 253 5.54 -33.72 -14.97
CA GLY A 253 4.57 -32.62 -14.79
C GLY A 253 5.09 -31.29 -15.30
N ALA A 254 4.18 -30.38 -15.63
CA ALA A 254 4.52 -29.03 -16.11
C ALA A 254 5.11 -28.14 -14.99
N GLU A 255 4.76 -28.39 -13.75
CA GLU A 255 5.34 -27.72 -12.55
C GLU A 255 6.87 -27.88 -12.46
N GLN A 256 7.45 -28.84 -13.21
CA GLN A 256 8.89 -29.03 -13.34
C GLN A 256 9.51 -28.14 -14.43
N GLY A 257 8.75 -27.25 -15.05
CA GLY A 257 9.21 -26.19 -15.97
C GLY A 257 8.93 -26.42 -17.45
N ASP A 258 8.50 -27.60 -17.88
CA ASP A 258 8.08 -27.83 -19.27
C ASP A 258 6.56 -27.75 -19.40
N GLN A 259 6.05 -26.58 -19.74
CA GLN A 259 4.62 -26.29 -19.90
C GLN A 259 3.93 -27.07 -21.03
N SER A 260 4.65 -27.90 -21.78
CA SER A 260 4.05 -28.84 -22.73
C SER A 260 3.54 -30.12 -22.09
N ASN A 261 3.65 -30.27 -20.77
CA ASN A 261 3.11 -31.34 -19.96
C ASN A 261 1.81 -30.93 -19.25
N ILE A 262 1.17 -31.84 -18.54
CA ILE A 262 0.04 -31.56 -17.67
C ILE A 262 0.59 -31.08 -16.33
N TRP A 263 0.05 -29.97 -15.81
CA TRP A 263 0.36 -29.48 -14.47
C TRP A 263 -0.39 -30.30 -13.42
N SER A 264 0.23 -30.64 -12.29
CA SER A 264 -0.46 -31.27 -11.16
C SER A 264 -1.52 -30.32 -10.61
N HIS A 265 -2.75 -30.82 -10.45
CA HIS A 265 -3.85 -30.02 -9.92
C HIS A 265 -5.00 -30.89 -9.38
N ARG A 266 -5.82 -30.30 -8.52
CA ARG A 266 -7.11 -30.82 -8.14
C ARG A 266 -8.22 -30.10 -8.91
N TRP A 267 -9.15 -30.87 -9.49
CA TRP A 267 -10.33 -30.35 -10.19
C TRP A 267 -11.54 -31.26 -10.09
N ASN A 268 -12.59 -30.93 -10.84
CA ASN A 268 -13.76 -31.78 -10.99
C ASN A 268 -14.14 -31.99 -12.47
N LEU A 269 -14.86 -33.05 -12.73
CA LEU A 269 -15.32 -33.42 -14.07
C LEU A 269 -16.44 -32.49 -14.60
N GLY A 270 -17.10 -31.71 -13.77
CA GLY A 270 -18.17 -30.81 -14.16
C GLY A 270 -19.29 -31.56 -14.89
N ASN A 271 -19.61 -31.14 -16.13
CA ASN A 271 -20.62 -31.79 -16.98
C ASN A 271 -20.19 -33.16 -17.48
N LEU A 272 -18.97 -33.62 -17.26
CA LEU A 272 -18.50 -34.97 -17.58
C LEU A 272 -18.55 -35.91 -16.37
N ALA A 273 -19.02 -35.43 -15.21
CA ALA A 273 -19.23 -36.29 -14.05
C ALA A 273 -20.14 -37.47 -14.39
N VAL A 274 -19.89 -38.62 -13.77
CA VAL A 274 -20.59 -39.90 -14.10
C VAL A 274 -20.96 -40.64 -12.84
N GLN A 275 -21.99 -41.46 -12.94
CA GLN A 275 -22.44 -42.35 -11.87
C GLN A 275 -22.18 -43.78 -12.25
N TYR A 276 -21.39 -44.48 -11.45
CA TYR A 276 -21.19 -45.94 -11.53
C TYR A 276 -21.41 -46.56 -10.15
N ASP A 277 -21.90 -47.79 -10.09
CA ASP A 277 -22.22 -48.53 -8.86
C ASP A 277 -23.04 -47.74 -7.80
N GLY A 278 -23.77 -46.76 -8.26
CA GLY A 278 -24.65 -45.95 -7.42
C GLY A 278 -24.00 -44.68 -6.84
N VAL A 279 -22.72 -44.45 -7.07
CA VAL A 279 -21.98 -43.30 -6.57
C VAL A 279 -21.57 -42.34 -7.71
N LEU A 280 -21.54 -41.06 -7.42
CA LEU A 280 -21.11 -40.00 -8.35
C LEU A 280 -19.58 -39.87 -8.32
N ILE A 281 -18.97 -39.88 -9.51
CA ILE A 281 -17.52 -39.64 -9.68
C ILE A 281 -17.37 -38.27 -10.32
N SER A 282 -16.76 -37.35 -9.62
CA SER A 282 -16.56 -35.97 -10.06
C SER A 282 -15.19 -35.40 -9.70
N ASP A 283 -14.82 -35.40 -8.44
CA ASP A 283 -13.62 -34.78 -7.95
C ASP A 283 -12.38 -35.62 -8.21
N TYR A 284 -11.30 -35.00 -8.69
CA TYR A 284 -10.04 -35.68 -8.94
C TYR A 284 -8.83 -34.78 -8.65
N CYS A 285 -7.69 -35.39 -8.38
CA CYS A 285 -6.38 -34.77 -8.57
C CYS A 285 -5.58 -35.56 -9.62
N ILE A 286 -4.66 -34.86 -10.30
CA ILE A 286 -3.80 -35.44 -11.34
C ILE A 286 -2.35 -35.09 -11.06
N ASN A 287 -1.46 -36.08 -11.19
CA ASN A 287 -0.07 -35.97 -10.84
C ASN A 287 0.80 -36.71 -11.88
N PRO A 288 2.06 -36.33 -12.09
CA PRO A 288 2.96 -37.04 -13.03
C PRO A 288 3.47 -38.37 -12.47
N GLU A 289 3.87 -39.24 -13.38
CA GLU A 289 4.60 -40.45 -13.07
C GLU A 289 6.06 -40.16 -12.66
N ILE A 290 6.65 -39.13 -13.29
CA ILE A 290 8.10 -38.87 -13.22
C ILE A 290 8.35 -37.49 -12.64
N GLN A 291 9.25 -37.39 -11.67
CA GLN A 291 9.77 -36.15 -11.12
C GLN A 291 11.29 -36.18 -11.05
N SER A 292 11.97 -35.18 -11.61
CA SER A 292 13.42 -35.06 -11.65
C SER A 292 14.12 -36.34 -12.17
N GLY A 293 13.49 -37.04 -13.15
CA GLY A 293 14.00 -38.24 -13.79
C GLY A 293 13.85 -39.55 -13.00
N ASN A 294 13.16 -39.56 -11.88
CA ASN A 294 12.80 -40.71 -11.05
C ASN A 294 11.28 -40.86 -10.99
N VAL A 295 10.80 -41.97 -10.37
CA VAL A 295 9.37 -42.00 -9.98
C VAL A 295 9.03 -40.81 -9.16
N THR A 296 7.82 -40.27 -9.34
CA THR A 296 7.34 -39.07 -8.66
C THR A 296 7.47 -39.18 -7.14
N ALA A 297 7.71 -38.06 -6.49
CA ALA A 297 7.74 -37.95 -5.03
C ALA A 297 6.32 -37.72 -4.47
N ILE A 298 6.12 -38.03 -3.18
CA ILE A 298 4.79 -37.91 -2.54
C ILE A 298 4.36 -36.47 -2.29
N GLY A 299 5.27 -35.49 -2.28
CA GLY A 299 4.98 -34.14 -1.80
C GLY A 299 3.88 -33.44 -2.57
N VAL A 300 3.96 -33.41 -3.90
CA VAL A 300 2.91 -32.85 -4.75
C VAL A 300 1.62 -33.66 -4.63
N ILE A 301 1.72 -34.99 -4.62
CA ILE A 301 0.54 -35.87 -4.45
C ILE A 301 -0.18 -35.58 -3.13
N CYS A 302 0.56 -35.40 -2.04
CA CYS A 302 -0.01 -35.09 -0.72
C CYS A 302 -0.66 -33.69 -0.69
N HIS A 303 -0.08 -32.72 -1.39
CA HIS A 303 -0.66 -31.37 -1.52
C HIS A 303 -2.00 -31.41 -2.28
N GLU A 304 -1.99 -32.00 -3.49
CA GLU A 304 -3.22 -32.12 -4.30
C GLU A 304 -4.31 -32.92 -3.58
N PHE A 305 -3.93 -33.94 -2.85
CA PHE A 305 -4.87 -34.66 -2.02
C PHE A 305 -5.37 -33.85 -0.81
N GLY A 306 -4.57 -32.95 -0.27
CA GLY A 306 -5.01 -31.95 0.72
C GLY A 306 -6.19 -31.15 0.25
N HIS A 307 -6.26 -30.81 -1.04
CA HIS A 307 -7.41 -30.16 -1.65
C HIS A 307 -8.64 -31.10 -1.79
N ILE A 308 -8.43 -32.39 -2.00
CA ILE A 308 -9.53 -33.36 -1.93
C ILE A 308 -10.12 -33.40 -0.51
N LEU A 309 -9.28 -33.28 0.52
CA LEU A 309 -9.72 -33.17 1.91
C LEU A 309 -10.39 -31.83 2.24
N GLY A 310 -10.22 -30.84 1.37
CA GLY A 310 -10.90 -29.56 1.52
C GLY A 310 -10.03 -28.44 2.05
N LEU A 311 -8.71 -28.53 2.01
CA LEU A 311 -7.82 -27.44 2.39
C LEU A 311 -7.58 -26.49 1.21
N PRO A 312 -7.50 -25.19 1.42
CA PRO A 312 -7.11 -24.21 0.40
C PRO A 312 -5.59 -24.19 0.21
N ASP A 313 -5.12 -23.52 -0.86
CA ASP A 313 -3.74 -23.08 -0.96
C ASP A 313 -3.41 -22.07 0.12
N LEU A 314 -2.23 -22.24 0.74
CA LEU A 314 -1.66 -21.33 1.71
C LEU A 314 -0.42 -20.60 1.17
N TYR A 315 -0.02 -20.85 -0.07
CA TYR A 315 0.87 -19.95 -0.78
C TYR A 315 0.05 -18.78 -1.35
N ASP A 316 0.72 -17.69 -1.68
CA ASP A 316 0.10 -16.57 -2.35
C ASP A 316 -0.16 -16.91 -3.82
N THR A 317 -1.44 -16.99 -4.21
CA THR A 317 -1.82 -17.43 -5.55
C THR A 317 -1.72 -16.32 -6.61
N ASP A 318 -1.42 -15.10 -6.24
CA ASP A 318 -1.07 -14.03 -7.17
C ASP A 318 0.44 -13.78 -7.29
N TYR A 319 1.23 -14.46 -6.44
CA TYR A 319 2.70 -14.48 -6.47
C TYR A 319 3.36 -13.13 -6.14
N SER A 320 2.68 -12.25 -5.40
CA SER A 320 3.29 -11.05 -4.84
C SER A 320 4.12 -11.36 -3.57
N SER A 321 3.89 -12.52 -2.97
CA SER A 321 4.54 -13.02 -1.77
C SER A 321 4.69 -14.55 -1.76
N SER A 322 5.24 -15.11 -0.68
CA SER A 322 5.38 -16.58 -0.51
C SER A 322 4.28 -17.22 0.34
N GLY A 323 3.36 -16.42 0.89
CA GLY A 323 2.30 -16.90 1.77
C GLY A 323 2.85 -17.61 3.01
N ALA A 324 2.34 -18.81 3.33
CA ALA A 324 2.76 -19.60 4.51
C ALA A 324 4.14 -20.31 4.35
N GLY A 325 4.79 -20.18 3.20
CA GLY A 325 6.14 -20.69 2.95
C GLY A 325 6.28 -22.22 3.02
N LYS A 326 7.51 -22.67 3.29
CA LYS A 326 7.89 -24.10 3.24
C LYS A 326 7.51 -24.91 4.47
N LEU A 327 7.03 -24.28 5.54
CA LEU A 327 6.65 -24.98 6.76
C LEU A 327 5.18 -25.44 6.76
N ALA A 328 4.48 -25.26 5.64
CA ALA A 328 3.11 -25.71 5.42
C ALA A 328 2.99 -26.54 4.14
N LEU A 329 2.44 -27.78 4.23
CA LEU A 329 2.21 -28.65 3.08
C LEU A 329 1.39 -27.94 2.00
N MET A 330 0.33 -27.21 2.39
CA MET A 330 -0.58 -26.51 1.48
C MET A 330 0.01 -25.19 0.92
N ALA A 331 1.29 -24.93 1.18
CA ALA A 331 2.10 -23.91 0.52
C ALA A 331 3.30 -24.57 -0.17
N SER A 332 4.45 -23.93 -0.20
CA SER A 332 5.66 -24.48 -0.84
C SER A 332 6.25 -25.69 -0.11
N GLY A 333 5.67 -26.12 1.01
CA GLY A 333 6.08 -27.28 1.78
C GLY A 333 5.92 -28.63 1.05
N SER A 334 5.13 -28.70 -0.02
CA SER A 334 5.07 -29.86 -0.93
C SER A 334 6.42 -30.18 -1.58
N TRP A 335 7.27 -29.16 -1.75
CA TRP A 335 8.63 -29.30 -2.25
C TRP A 335 9.68 -29.58 -1.16
N GLY A 336 9.23 -29.80 0.09
CA GLY A 336 10.06 -30.08 1.27
C GLY A 336 10.37 -28.85 2.11
N THR A 337 10.72 -29.08 3.38
CA THR A 337 10.95 -28.02 4.38
C THR A 337 12.26 -27.26 4.16
N ALA A 338 13.26 -27.87 3.50
CA ALA A 338 14.51 -27.21 3.15
C ALA A 338 15.02 -27.68 1.80
N GLY A 339 15.41 -26.75 0.95
CA GLY A 339 15.82 -27.06 -0.42
C GLY A 339 14.65 -27.60 -1.26
N ASN A 340 14.95 -28.49 -2.20
CA ASN A 340 13.97 -29.22 -2.99
C ASN A 340 14.06 -30.71 -2.62
N THR A 341 13.21 -31.12 -1.70
CA THR A 341 13.19 -32.49 -1.17
C THR A 341 11.75 -33.03 -1.10
N PRO A 342 11.01 -33.07 -2.25
CA PRO A 342 9.60 -33.47 -2.28
C PRO A 342 9.33 -34.89 -1.80
N TRP A 343 10.37 -35.70 -1.58
CA TRP A 343 10.29 -37.01 -0.92
C TRP A 343 10.09 -36.92 0.60
N TYR A 344 10.36 -35.73 1.18
CA TYR A 344 10.11 -35.39 2.58
C TYR A 344 9.31 -34.06 2.61
N PRO A 345 8.03 -34.10 2.19
CA PRO A 345 7.21 -32.91 2.24
C PRO A 345 7.04 -32.42 3.68
N SER A 346 6.82 -31.14 3.84
CA SER A 346 6.49 -30.55 5.14
C SER A 346 5.21 -31.16 5.71
N ALA A 347 5.14 -31.30 7.02
CA ALA A 347 3.87 -31.59 7.67
C ALA A 347 2.83 -30.48 7.40
N MET A 348 1.57 -30.80 7.55
CA MET A 348 0.53 -29.78 7.63
C MET A 348 0.79 -28.87 8.83
N ASN A 349 0.57 -27.58 8.66
CA ASN A 349 0.65 -26.61 9.75
C ASN A 349 -0.48 -26.80 10.78
N ALA A 350 -0.36 -26.13 11.92
CA ALA A 350 -1.30 -26.27 13.04
C ALA A 350 -2.76 -25.97 12.64
N TRP A 351 -3.00 -24.95 11.79
CA TRP A 351 -4.32 -24.60 11.31
C TRP A 351 -4.93 -25.72 10.45
N SER A 352 -4.21 -26.23 9.47
CA SER A 352 -4.67 -27.32 8.59
C SER A 352 -4.99 -28.60 9.40
N LYS A 353 -4.17 -28.93 10.42
CA LYS A 353 -4.44 -30.09 11.31
C LYS A 353 -5.72 -29.91 12.12
N LEU A 354 -6.01 -28.70 12.59
CA LEU A 354 -7.26 -28.39 13.31
C LEU A 354 -8.47 -28.46 12.38
N GLU A 355 -8.37 -27.93 11.17
CA GLU A 355 -9.45 -27.99 10.18
C GLU A 355 -9.79 -29.44 9.81
N MET A 356 -8.79 -30.32 9.70
CA MET A 356 -9.00 -31.75 9.48
C MET A 356 -9.54 -32.49 10.72
N GLY A 357 -9.60 -31.84 11.87
CA GLY A 357 -10.00 -32.48 13.12
C GLY A 357 -8.95 -33.43 13.70
N TRP A 358 -7.72 -33.40 13.21
CA TRP A 358 -6.63 -34.24 13.71
C TRP A 358 -5.89 -33.61 14.89
N GLY A 359 -5.94 -32.29 15.02
CA GLY A 359 -5.36 -31.55 16.13
C GLY A 359 -6.30 -31.45 17.34
N ASN A 360 -5.74 -31.45 18.54
CA ASN A 360 -6.45 -31.16 19.78
C ASN A 360 -6.21 -29.68 20.17
N ASN A 361 -7.22 -28.84 19.98
CA ASN A 361 -7.13 -27.40 20.26
C ASN A 361 -7.21 -27.12 21.77
N VAL A 362 -6.14 -26.59 22.35
CA VAL A 362 -6.04 -26.19 23.77
C VAL A 362 -5.92 -24.67 23.86
N LEU A 363 -6.96 -24.04 24.39
CA LEU A 363 -6.98 -22.60 24.60
C LEU A 363 -6.15 -22.18 25.82
N LEU A 364 -5.17 -21.31 25.59
CA LEU A 364 -4.42 -20.60 26.62
C LEU A 364 -5.06 -19.20 26.79
N ASN A 365 -5.63 -18.90 27.95
CA ASN A 365 -6.42 -17.70 28.18
C ASN A 365 -6.18 -17.04 29.56
N THR A 366 -5.10 -17.40 30.22
CA THR A 366 -4.67 -16.82 31.50
C THR A 366 -3.15 -16.74 31.53
N ASP A 367 -2.62 -15.84 32.35
CA ASP A 367 -1.18 -15.78 32.61
C ASP A 367 -0.65 -17.11 33.11
N MET A 368 0.40 -17.59 32.50
CA MET A 368 1.04 -18.87 32.81
C MET A 368 2.53 -18.76 32.63
N GLN A 369 3.29 -19.51 33.43
CA GLN A 369 4.76 -19.59 33.27
C GLN A 369 5.19 -21.02 32.97
N ASN A 370 6.25 -21.17 32.21
CA ASN A 370 6.84 -22.45 31.81
C ASN A 370 5.80 -23.41 31.23
N ILE A 371 5.04 -22.97 30.22
CA ILE A 371 4.06 -23.80 29.53
C ILE A 371 4.81 -24.82 28.68
N ASP A 372 4.62 -26.13 28.98
CA ASP A 372 5.25 -27.22 28.20
C ASP A 372 4.55 -27.39 26.84
N ILE A 373 5.32 -27.29 25.76
CA ILE A 373 4.90 -27.52 24.38
C ILE A 373 5.63 -28.75 23.84
N GLU A 374 4.96 -29.89 23.86
CA GLU A 374 5.51 -31.13 23.31
C GLU A 374 5.63 -31.06 21.77
N GLN A 375 6.63 -31.78 21.25
CA GLN A 375 6.86 -31.82 19.80
C GLN A 375 5.65 -32.38 19.03
N SER A 376 5.26 -31.70 17.95
CA SER A 376 4.10 -32.04 17.12
C SER A 376 4.22 -33.36 16.37
N PHE A 377 5.41 -33.95 16.25
CA PHE A 377 5.61 -35.29 15.70
C PHE A 377 4.91 -36.39 16.49
N SER A 378 4.85 -36.28 17.79
CA SER A 378 4.30 -37.30 18.70
C SER A 378 3.07 -36.85 19.51
N ASN A 379 2.71 -35.58 19.45
CA ASN A 379 1.61 -35.01 20.20
C ASN A 379 0.73 -34.14 19.30
N ASN A 380 -0.57 -34.42 19.28
CA ASN A 380 -1.52 -33.72 18.45
C ASN A 380 -2.07 -32.41 19.07
N THR A 381 -1.53 -31.97 20.19
CA THR A 381 -1.98 -30.75 20.85
C THR A 381 -1.49 -29.52 20.06
N VAL A 382 -2.43 -28.68 19.71
CA VAL A 382 -2.21 -27.35 19.17
C VAL A 382 -2.70 -26.33 20.20
N TYR A 383 -1.81 -25.43 20.60
CA TYR A 383 -2.18 -24.39 21.54
C TYR A 383 -2.70 -23.16 20.83
N ARG A 384 -3.79 -22.60 21.34
CA ARG A 384 -4.40 -21.39 20.78
C ARG A 384 -4.32 -20.25 21.78
N ILE A 385 -3.88 -19.09 21.35
CA ILE A 385 -3.83 -17.84 22.11
C ILE A 385 -4.68 -16.82 21.33
N ASN A 386 -5.79 -16.36 21.95
CA ASN A 386 -6.65 -15.39 21.30
C ASN A 386 -6.09 -13.97 21.43
N ASN A 387 -6.21 -13.18 20.38
CA ASN A 387 -6.11 -11.74 20.46
C ASN A 387 -7.20 -11.23 21.42
N GLN A 388 -6.81 -10.43 22.45
CA GLN A 388 -7.77 -9.98 23.47
C GLN A 388 -8.60 -8.78 22.99
N ASN A 389 -8.18 -8.12 21.93
CA ASN A 389 -8.83 -6.93 21.39
C ASN A 389 -9.59 -7.22 20.08
N ASP A 390 -9.27 -8.35 19.42
CA ASP A 390 -9.92 -8.79 18.19
C ASP A 390 -10.33 -10.26 18.29
N ASN A 391 -11.60 -10.55 18.07
CA ASN A 391 -12.13 -11.93 18.14
C ASN A 391 -11.92 -12.71 16.84
N THR A 392 -11.51 -12.06 15.76
CA THR A 392 -11.27 -12.67 14.44
C THR A 392 -9.85 -13.21 14.34
N GLU A 393 -8.91 -12.66 15.12
CA GLU A 393 -7.51 -13.03 15.09
C GLU A 393 -7.07 -13.85 16.30
N TYR A 394 -6.13 -14.78 16.10
CA TYR A 394 -5.51 -15.57 17.14
C TYR A 394 -4.21 -16.22 16.64
N TRP A 395 -3.39 -16.67 17.59
CA TRP A 395 -2.19 -17.44 17.27
C TRP A 395 -2.38 -18.93 17.59
N LEU A 396 -1.86 -19.78 16.70
CA LEU A 396 -1.69 -21.23 16.97
C LEU A 396 -0.22 -21.50 17.19
N VAL A 397 0.08 -22.32 18.19
CA VAL A 397 1.46 -22.65 18.58
C VAL A 397 1.68 -24.15 18.44
N GLU A 398 2.74 -24.54 17.75
CA GLU A 398 3.20 -25.92 17.66
C GLU A 398 4.75 -25.97 17.79
N ASN A 399 5.25 -27.05 18.37
CA ASN A 399 6.68 -27.33 18.48
C ASN A 399 7.10 -28.27 17.34
N ARG A 400 7.84 -27.75 16.35
CA ARG A 400 8.32 -28.51 15.19
C ARG A 400 9.78 -28.88 15.38
N GLN A 401 10.10 -30.16 15.24
CA GLN A 401 11.46 -30.73 15.42
C GLN A 401 11.87 -31.47 14.16
N ARG A 402 13.19 -31.62 13.93
CA ARG A 402 13.74 -32.39 12.79
C ARG A 402 13.45 -33.88 12.95
N ARG A 403 12.20 -34.27 12.75
CA ARG A 403 11.67 -35.62 12.91
C ARG A 403 10.61 -35.90 11.86
N GLY A 404 10.49 -37.21 11.46
CA GLY A 404 9.45 -37.61 10.51
C GLY A 404 9.51 -36.80 9.21
N THR A 405 8.39 -36.27 8.80
CA THR A 405 8.25 -35.43 7.60
C THR A 405 9.11 -34.15 7.68
N ASP A 406 9.35 -33.61 8.87
CA ASP A 406 10.13 -32.40 9.09
C ASP A 406 11.64 -32.63 9.28
N ILE A 407 12.15 -33.84 8.95
CA ILE A 407 13.56 -34.22 9.18
C ILE A 407 14.55 -33.24 8.56
N ASN A 408 14.18 -32.57 7.48
CA ASN A 408 15.00 -31.64 6.70
C ASN A 408 14.75 -30.15 7.04
N MET A 409 14.00 -29.82 8.07
CA MET A 409 13.78 -28.40 8.45
C MET A 409 15.10 -27.62 8.58
N TYR A 410 15.12 -26.36 8.16
CA TYR A 410 16.25 -25.46 8.32
C TYR A 410 16.62 -25.26 9.79
N SER A 411 15.62 -25.08 10.67
CA SER A 411 15.79 -25.01 12.11
C SER A 411 14.57 -25.62 12.82
N PRO A 412 14.75 -26.37 13.92
CA PRO A 412 13.65 -26.74 14.80
C PRO A 412 13.24 -25.56 15.70
N GLY A 413 12.00 -25.57 16.20
CA GLY A 413 11.54 -24.53 17.13
C GLY A 413 10.02 -24.48 17.28
N LEU A 414 9.55 -23.45 17.99
CA LEU A 414 8.14 -23.11 18.04
C LEU A 414 7.75 -22.32 16.79
N LEU A 415 6.61 -22.68 16.21
CA LEU A 415 5.97 -21.93 15.15
C LEU A 415 4.73 -21.26 15.72
N PHE A 416 4.63 -19.95 15.50
CA PHE A 416 3.46 -19.14 15.82
C PHE A 416 2.75 -18.79 14.51
N TRP A 417 1.58 -19.42 14.30
CA TRP A 417 0.73 -19.17 13.14
C TRP A 417 -0.29 -18.10 13.49
N HIS A 418 -0.21 -16.94 12.87
CA HIS A 418 -1.20 -15.86 13.02
C HIS A 418 -2.39 -16.14 12.11
N ILE A 419 -3.56 -16.27 12.68
CA ILE A 419 -4.77 -16.65 11.97
C ILE A 419 -5.77 -15.50 12.00
N ASP A 420 -6.29 -15.13 10.82
CA ASP A 420 -7.45 -14.27 10.69
C ASP A 420 -8.64 -15.03 10.09
N THR A 421 -9.67 -15.24 10.88
CA THR A 421 -10.86 -16.00 10.48
C THR A 421 -11.70 -15.31 9.41
N GLU A 422 -11.57 -14.02 9.21
CA GLU A 422 -12.26 -13.31 8.13
C GLU A 422 -11.67 -13.68 6.77
N LYS A 423 -10.39 -13.97 6.71
CA LYS A 423 -9.67 -14.36 5.49
C LYS A 423 -9.64 -15.87 5.26
N THR A 424 -9.60 -16.70 6.31
CA THR A 424 -9.59 -18.17 6.16
C THR A 424 -10.86 -18.74 5.55
N ASN A 425 -11.95 -18.00 5.51
CA ASN A 425 -13.19 -18.39 4.80
C ASN A 425 -13.09 -18.25 3.27
N GLY A 426 -11.97 -17.74 2.76
CA GLY A 426 -11.69 -17.55 1.34
C GLY A 426 -10.91 -18.73 0.74
N TRP A 427 -10.79 -18.72 -0.57
CA TRP A 427 -10.06 -19.73 -1.35
C TRP A 427 -8.56 -19.44 -1.47
N SER A 428 -8.17 -18.21 -1.29
CA SER A 428 -6.80 -17.70 -1.35
C SER A 428 -6.57 -16.86 -0.09
N PRO A 429 -6.47 -17.50 1.07
CA PRO A 429 -6.40 -16.79 2.35
C PRO A 429 -5.15 -15.93 2.48
N ASN A 430 -4.13 -16.15 1.68
CA ASN A 430 -2.82 -15.51 1.79
C ASN A 430 -2.43 -14.64 0.59
N ASN A 431 -3.41 -14.08 -0.14
CA ASN A 431 -3.17 -13.21 -1.30
C ASN A 431 -3.13 -11.71 -0.97
N ASP A 432 -3.03 -11.32 0.26
CA ASP A 432 -3.13 -9.91 0.67
C ASP A 432 -2.08 -9.62 1.74
N GLU A 433 -0.82 -9.65 1.31
CA GLU A 433 0.33 -9.41 2.18
C GLU A 433 0.38 -7.97 2.72
N PRO A 434 0.86 -7.75 3.90
CA PRO A 434 1.31 -8.74 4.90
C PRO A 434 0.17 -9.39 5.69
N HIS A 435 -1.10 -9.14 5.40
CA HIS A 435 -2.28 -9.56 6.12
C HIS A 435 -2.81 -10.89 5.60
N TYR A 436 -2.25 -11.99 6.08
CA TYR A 436 -2.63 -13.36 5.71
C TYR A 436 -3.80 -13.92 6.53
N GLY A 437 -4.54 -14.86 5.94
CA GLY A 437 -5.48 -15.70 6.70
C GLY A 437 -4.77 -16.71 7.58
N VAL A 438 -3.61 -17.22 7.14
CA VAL A 438 -2.75 -18.17 7.87
C VAL A 438 -1.29 -17.76 7.65
N GLY A 439 -0.79 -16.82 8.44
CA GLY A 439 0.58 -16.32 8.38
C GLY A 439 1.51 -16.98 9.38
N LEU A 440 2.80 -16.98 9.12
CA LEU A 440 3.83 -17.42 10.07
C LEU A 440 4.55 -16.19 10.64
N GLU A 441 4.56 -16.07 11.98
CA GLU A 441 5.40 -15.09 12.66
C GLU A 441 6.87 -15.52 12.58
N GLN A 442 7.66 -14.88 11.71
CA GLN A 442 9.06 -15.22 11.46
C GLN A 442 9.93 -14.64 12.59
N ALA A 443 10.56 -15.51 13.39
CA ALA A 443 11.27 -15.12 14.61
C ALA A 443 12.40 -14.11 14.39
N ASP A 444 12.98 -14.04 13.21
CA ASP A 444 14.05 -13.10 12.88
C ASP A 444 13.55 -11.70 12.48
N GLY A 445 12.24 -11.56 12.20
CA GLY A 445 11.63 -10.27 11.85
C GLY A 445 12.01 -9.74 10.47
N LEU A 446 12.55 -10.59 9.58
CA LEU A 446 12.93 -10.16 8.22
C LEU A 446 11.75 -10.07 7.26
N PHE A 447 10.61 -10.72 7.60
CA PHE A 447 9.40 -10.76 6.77
C PHE A 447 9.68 -11.23 5.34
N ASP A 448 10.57 -12.22 5.21
CA ASP A 448 10.96 -12.75 3.90
C ASP A 448 9.76 -13.32 3.15
N LEU A 449 8.83 -13.96 3.85
CA LEU A 449 7.65 -14.56 3.23
C LEU A 449 6.71 -13.53 2.61
N GLU A 450 6.57 -12.35 3.22
CA GLU A 450 5.78 -11.22 2.72
C GLU A 450 6.47 -10.48 1.56
N ASN A 451 7.79 -10.65 1.41
CA ASN A 451 8.62 -9.98 0.41
C ASN A 451 9.12 -10.91 -0.71
N ASP A 452 8.35 -11.97 -1.06
CA ASP A 452 8.71 -13.00 -2.06
C ASP A 452 10.03 -13.71 -1.74
N GLY A 453 10.40 -13.78 -0.46
CA GLY A 453 11.54 -14.54 0.05
C GLY A 453 11.19 -15.99 0.34
N ALA A 454 12.12 -16.77 0.85
CA ALA A 454 11.94 -18.18 1.19
C ALA A 454 12.05 -18.41 2.68
N SER A 455 11.27 -19.36 3.21
CA SER A 455 11.47 -19.85 4.58
C SER A 455 12.91 -20.25 4.85
N ASP A 456 13.41 -19.91 6.02
CA ASP A 456 14.78 -20.16 6.41
C ASP A 456 14.99 -20.63 7.87
N ALA A 457 16.19 -20.52 8.40
CA ALA A 457 16.52 -20.95 9.75
C ALA A 457 16.12 -19.92 10.82
N GLY A 458 15.76 -18.74 10.43
CA GLY A 458 15.30 -17.65 11.29
C GLY A 458 13.82 -17.72 11.64
N ASP A 459 13.00 -18.38 10.80
CA ASP A 459 11.55 -18.43 10.97
C ASP A 459 11.05 -19.05 12.30
N PRO A 460 11.50 -20.25 12.72
CA PRO A 460 11.06 -20.87 13.99
C PRO A 460 11.67 -20.15 15.20
N TYR A 461 10.94 -19.98 16.26
CA TYR A 461 11.47 -19.46 17.52
C TYR A 461 12.27 -20.53 18.30
N PRO A 462 13.47 -20.19 18.89
CA PRO A 462 14.12 -18.88 18.83
C PRO A 462 14.89 -18.58 17.53
N GLY A 463 14.96 -19.54 16.60
CA GLY A 463 15.59 -19.40 15.30
C GLY A 463 17.09 -19.14 15.31
N SER A 464 17.62 -18.76 14.15
CA SER A 464 19.04 -18.44 13.99
C SER A 464 19.46 -17.14 14.69
N THR A 465 18.52 -16.24 14.95
CA THR A 465 18.74 -14.96 15.65
C THR A 465 18.68 -15.07 17.16
N GLY A 466 18.14 -16.18 17.70
CA GLY A 466 17.97 -16.36 19.14
C GLY A 466 16.85 -15.49 19.72
N ASN A 467 15.75 -15.30 18.99
CA ASN A 467 14.61 -14.54 19.46
C ASN A 467 13.75 -15.36 20.43
N HIS A 468 13.79 -15.06 21.70
CA HIS A 468 13.07 -15.76 22.77
C HIS A 468 11.76 -15.07 23.19
N LYS A 469 11.25 -14.12 22.36
CA LYS A 469 10.11 -13.28 22.73
C LYS A 469 9.25 -12.93 21.51
N LEU A 470 7.91 -12.96 21.71
CA LEU A 470 6.92 -12.39 20.79
C LEU A 470 5.95 -11.55 21.62
N SER A 471 6.01 -10.25 21.45
CA SER A 471 5.20 -9.31 22.22
C SER A 471 4.89 -8.08 21.36
N ARG A 472 4.12 -7.16 21.86
CA ARG A 472 3.86 -5.89 21.17
C ARG A 472 5.13 -5.11 20.82
N CYS A 473 6.23 -5.38 21.51
CA CYS A 473 7.48 -4.62 21.45
C CYS A 473 8.60 -5.34 20.72
N THR A 474 8.32 -6.44 20.06
CA THR A 474 9.30 -7.20 19.28
C THR A 474 9.02 -7.04 17.79
N THR A 475 10.02 -7.39 16.96
CA THR A 475 9.86 -7.60 15.54
C THR A 475 10.15 -9.08 15.24
N PRO A 476 9.15 -9.87 14.79
CA PRO A 476 7.74 -9.51 14.62
C PRO A 476 7.08 -9.17 15.95
N ASN A 477 5.95 -8.47 15.92
CA ASN A 477 5.19 -8.13 17.11
C ASN A 477 3.92 -8.98 17.25
N SER A 478 3.30 -8.96 18.43
CA SER A 478 2.06 -9.65 18.70
C SER A 478 0.80 -8.79 18.50
N ASN A 479 0.86 -7.70 17.75
CA ASN A 479 -0.31 -6.91 17.41
C ASN A 479 -1.23 -7.66 16.43
N SER A 480 -2.42 -7.12 16.20
CA SER A 480 -3.25 -7.53 15.09
C SER A 480 -2.62 -7.11 13.75
N TYR A 481 -3.09 -7.66 12.64
CA TYR A 481 -2.72 -7.20 11.31
C TYR A 481 -3.05 -5.73 11.03
N TYR A 482 -3.96 -5.13 11.80
CA TYR A 482 -4.27 -3.69 11.76
C TYR A 482 -3.42 -2.88 12.74
N ASP A 483 -2.33 -3.46 13.25
CA ASP A 483 -1.43 -2.87 14.24
C ASP A 483 -2.12 -2.44 15.56
N LEU A 484 -3.24 -3.08 15.89
CA LEU A 484 -3.92 -2.89 17.15
C LEU A 484 -3.34 -3.83 18.24
N PRO A 485 -3.21 -3.35 19.48
CA PRO A 485 -2.64 -4.18 20.55
C PRO A 485 -3.48 -5.42 20.81
N SER A 486 -2.86 -6.58 20.75
CA SER A 486 -3.52 -7.85 21.13
C SER A 486 -3.59 -8.09 22.64
N PHE A 487 -2.77 -7.38 23.40
CA PHE A 487 -2.50 -7.60 24.83
C PHE A 487 -1.89 -8.97 25.14
N VAL A 488 -1.23 -9.59 24.17
CA VAL A 488 -0.54 -10.88 24.32
C VAL A 488 0.97 -10.63 24.39
N SER A 489 1.64 -11.21 25.40
CA SER A 489 3.09 -11.26 25.48
C SER A 489 3.55 -12.69 25.74
N ILE A 490 4.46 -13.16 24.91
CA ILE A 490 5.11 -14.46 24.98
C ILE A 490 6.59 -14.22 25.22
N GLU A 491 7.13 -14.78 26.30
CA GLU A 491 8.51 -14.52 26.74
C GLU A 491 9.19 -15.81 27.17
N ASN A 492 10.50 -15.78 27.35
CA ASN A 492 11.30 -16.90 27.84
C ASN A 492 11.12 -18.19 27.03
N ILE A 493 10.97 -18.03 25.68
CA ILE A 493 10.91 -19.18 24.79
C ILE A 493 12.22 -19.97 24.92
N SER A 494 12.12 -21.27 25.24
CA SER A 494 13.30 -22.11 25.47
C SER A 494 14.04 -22.45 24.16
N GLU A 495 15.27 -22.98 24.31
CA GLU A 495 15.98 -23.59 23.21
C GLU A 495 15.20 -24.80 22.62
N PRO A 496 15.42 -25.13 21.33
CA PRO A 496 14.73 -26.24 20.66
C PRO A 496 14.97 -27.59 21.34
N ASP A 497 13.89 -28.24 21.75
CA ASP A 497 13.89 -29.61 22.31
C ASP A 497 12.52 -30.28 22.03
N SER A 498 12.45 -31.57 22.30
CA SER A 498 11.20 -32.36 22.26
C SER A 498 10.06 -31.78 23.12
N ILE A 499 10.40 -31.06 24.17
CA ILE A 499 9.50 -30.22 24.97
C ILE A 499 10.15 -28.86 25.04
N MET A 500 9.47 -27.87 24.47
CA MET A 500 9.85 -26.47 24.59
C MET A 500 8.94 -25.74 25.56
N THR A 501 9.40 -24.64 26.13
CA THR A 501 8.60 -23.87 27.09
C THR A 501 8.57 -22.41 26.70
N PHE A 502 7.50 -21.71 27.14
CA PHE A 502 7.42 -20.25 27.13
C PHE A 502 6.56 -19.74 28.29
N ASP A 503 6.67 -18.48 28.60
CA ASP A 503 5.79 -17.76 29.52
C ASP A 503 4.77 -16.96 28.70
N LEU A 504 3.51 -16.96 29.14
CA LEU A 504 2.40 -16.23 28.53
C LEU A 504 1.81 -15.25 29.52
N SER A 505 1.62 -14.01 29.12
CA SER A 505 0.89 -13.02 29.90
C SER A 505 -0.08 -12.22 29.03
N PHE A 506 -1.18 -11.78 29.66
CA PHE A 506 -2.20 -10.93 29.05
C PHE A 506 -2.30 -9.63 29.85
N GLY A 507 -2.36 -8.52 29.17
CA GLY A 507 -2.57 -7.22 29.81
C GLY A 507 -2.04 -6.06 29.01
N GLU A 508 -2.46 -4.85 29.39
CA GLU A 508 -1.82 -3.65 28.90
C GLU A 508 -0.35 -3.68 29.35
N ILE A 509 0.56 -3.77 28.40
CA ILE A 509 1.94 -3.39 28.66
C ILE A 509 1.86 -1.89 28.97
N THR A 510 2.31 -1.47 30.14
CA THR A 510 2.48 -0.04 30.41
C THR A 510 3.45 0.52 29.39
N THR A 511 2.92 1.20 28.40
CA THR A 511 3.66 1.57 27.21
C THR A 511 4.35 2.89 27.40
N ASN A 512 5.63 2.93 27.11
CA ASN A 512 6.30 4.16 26.81
C ASN A 512 6.04 4.47 25.31
N ASN A 513 5.80 5.73 25.00
CA ASN A 513 5.44 6.13 23.64
C ASN A 513 6.50 7.05 23.03
N ILE A 514 6.71 6.95 21.72
CA ILE A 514 7.49 7.90 20.95
C ILE A 514 6.65 8.46 19.81
N TYR A 515 6.70 9.77 19.61
CA TYR A 515 5.96 10.41 18.52
C TYR A 515 6.60 11.72 18.09
N GLY A 516 6.32 12.13 16.86
CA GLY A 516 6.80 13.38 16.28
C GLY A 516 5.66 14.33 15.93
N ILE A 517 5.83 15.61 16.26
CA ILE A 517 4.90 16.65 15.87
C ILE A 517 5.68 17.80 15.25
N GLY A 518 5.30 18.18 14.03
CA GLY A 518 5.96 19.27 13.34
C GLY A 518 5.07 20.02 12.36
N SER A 519 5.51 21.19 11.98
CA SER A 519 4.89 21.93 10.89
C SER A 519 5.87 22.93 10.28
N GLY A 520 5.71 23.21 9.02
CA GLY A 520 6.46 24.21 8.27
C GLY A 520 5.74 24.53 6.98
N TYR A 521 6.31 25.46 6.22
CA TYR A 521 5.76 25.73 4.91
C TYR A 521 6.35 24.79 3.85
N ALA A 522 5.57 24.51 2.83
CA ALA A 522 6.05 23.80 1.64
C ALA A 522 7.24 24.54 1.03
N PHE A 523 8.33 23.83 0.69
CA PHE A 523 9.62 24.37 0.24
C PHE A 523 10.31 25.35 1.21
N ASP A 524 10.10 25.17 2.52
CA ASP A 524 10.74 25.99 3.54
C ASP A 524 11.17 25.15 4.76
N ILE A 525 11.94 25.77 5.65
CA ILE A 525 12.34 25.15 6.92
C ILE A 525 11.18 25.25 7.91
N GLY A 526 10.83 24.11 8.48
CA GLY A 526 9.84 23.98 9.55
C GLY A 526 10.45 23.41 10.81
N ASN A 527 9.68 23.43 11.88
CA ASN A 527 10.09 22.88 13.17
C ASN A 527 9.40 21.53 13.39
N LEU A 528 10.16 20.56 13.86
CA LEU A 528 9.71 19.23 14.24
C LEU A 528 10.28 18.88 15.61
N GLU A 529 9.43 18.43 16.51
CA GLU A 529 9.86 17.92 17.82
C GLU A 529 9.52 16.44 17.96
N ILE A 530 10.44 15.65 18.50
CA ILE A 530 10.22 14.25 18.87
C ILE A 530 9.99 14.20 20.37
N PHE A 531 8.90 13.55 20.76
CA PHE A 531 8.46 13.38 22.13
C PHE A 531 8.62 11.94 22.57
N ILE A 532 8.92 11.76 23.85
CA ILE A 532 8.79 10.47 24.52
C ILE A 532 7.92 10.64 25.77
N GLU A 533 6.91 9.77 25.89
CA GLU A 533 6.23 9.51 27.15
C GLU A 533 6.82 8.22 27.72
N ASN A 534 7.52 8.30 28.86
CA ASN A 534 8.16 7.15 29.50
C ASN A 534 7.92 7.11 31.01
N ILE A 535 7.74 5.90 31.53
CA ILE A 535 7.54 5.64 32.97
C ILE A 535 8.83 5.21 33.65
N GLU A 536 9.84 4.81 32.90
CA GLU A 536 11.15 4.37 33.37
C GLU A 536 12.25 5.31 32.88
N THR A 537 13.39 5.32 33.59
CA THR A 537 14.53 6.12 33.13
C THR A 537 15.24 5.42 31.98
N ILE A 538 15.31 6.04 30.81
CA ILE A 538 16.01 5.53 29.64
C ILE A 538 17.47 5.97 29.70
N THR A 539 18.40 5.04 29.57
CA THR A 539 19.86 5.29 29.61
C THR A 539 20.59 4.90 28.31
N ALA A 540 19.92 4.22 27.39
CA ALA A 540 20.34 4.10 26.01
C ALA A 540 19.11 4.28 25.11
N LEU A 541 19.29 4.93 23.97
CA LEU A 541 18.24 5.17 22.98
C LEU A 541 18.83 5.32 21.59
N GLN A 542 18.27 4.59 20.66
CA GLN A 542 18.42 4.81 19.22
C GLN A 542 17.14 4.41 18.50
N PHE A 543 16.90 4.97 17.33
CA PHE A 543 15.76 4.60 16.46
C PHE A 543 15.98 5.12 15.05
N ASP A 544 15.41 4.45 14.08
CA ASP A 544 15.33 4.93 12.72
C ASP A 544 14.19 5.93 12.59
N PHE A 545 14.44 7.00 11.82
CA PHE A 545 13.52 8.11 11.64
C PHE A 545 13.54 8.61 10.21
N PHE A 546 12.39 8.55 9.54
CA PHE A 546 12.23 9.03 8.16
C PHE A 546 10.78 9.40 7.86
N SER A 547 10.53 9.98 6.69
CA SER A 547 9.17 10.22 6.19
C SER A 547 8.83 9.22 5.08
N ASN A 548 7.57 8.82 5.00
CA ASN A 548 7.06 7.84 4.03
C ASN A 548 7.38 8.15 2.54
N SER A 549 7.79 9.36 2.21
CA SER A 549 8.09 9.79 0.83
C SER A 549 9.46 10.45 0.67
N ASN A 550 10.32 10.42 1.69
CA ASN A 550 11.64 11.07 1.72
C ASN A 550 11.60 12.55 1.28
N ILE A 551 10.52 13.24 1.59
CA ILE A 551 10.33 14.66 1.25
C ILE A 551 10.72 15.61 2.37
N LEU A 552 11.12 15.10 3.54
CA LEU A 552 11.71 15.88 4.61
C LEU A 552 13.22 15.65 4.65
N SER A 553 13.99 16.76 4.73
CA SER A 553 15.42 16.71 5.05
C SER A 553 15.67 17.38 6.40
N ILE A 554 16.49 16.75 7.24
CA ILE A 554 16.88 17.31 8.55
C ILE A 554 18.01 18.30 8.33
N GLU A 555 17.78 19.56 8.70
CA GLU A 555 18.77 20.66 8.58
C GLU A 555 19.54 20.88 9.87
N SER A 556 18.87 20.74 11.02
CA SER A 556 19.51 20.81 12.34
C SER A 556 18.79 19.92 13.34
N LEU A 557 19.51 19.49 14.37
CA LEU A 557 18.99 18.60 15.41
C LEU A 557 19.62 19.01 16.75
N GLU A 558 18.78 19.28 17.75
CA GLU A 558 19.19 19.72 19.07
C GLU A 558 18.46 18.95 20.18
N LEU A 559 19.16 18.67 21.27
CA LEU A 559 18.57 18.08 22.48
C LEU A 559 17.73 19.11 23.23
N THR A 560 16.56 18.68 23.70
CA THR A 560 15.74 19.53 24.59
C THR A 560 16.26 19.50 26.02
N GLY A 561 15.74 20.40 26.86
CA GLY A 561 16.10 20.44 28.28
C GLY A 561 15.67 19.22 29.12
N ARG A 562 14.89 18.28 28.52
CA ARG A 562 14.47 17.02 29.18
C ARG A 562 15.54 15.94 29.11
N VAL A 563 16.44 16.02 28.17
CA VAL A 563 17.49 15.02 27.96
C VAL A 563 18.83 15.51 28.47
N THR A 564 19.49 14.70 29.27
CA THR A 564 20.90 14.88 29.57
C THR A 564 21.68 13.83 28.76
N ALA A 565 22.44 14.25 27.78
CA ALA A 565 23.30 13.38 26.97
C ALA A 565 24.56 14.10 26.54
N ASP A 566 25.61 13.37 26.16
CA ASP A 566 26.83 13.93 25.64
C ASP A 566 26.63 14.59 24.27
N SER A 567 25.81 13.94 23.41
CA SER A 567 25.43 14.43 22.10
C SER A 567 24.27 13.59 21.49
N VAL A 568 23.72 14.07 20.40
CA VAL A 568 22.79 13.33 19.52
C VAL A 568 23.28 13.46 18.08
N SER A 569 23.09 12.44 17.25
CA SER A 569 23.44 12.48 15.83
C SER A 569 22.37 11.76 14.99
N TYR A 570 22.30 12.18 13.72
CA TYR A 570 21.48 11.51 12.69
C TYR A 570 22.41 11.00 11.59
N ILE A 571 22.49 9.69 11.41
CA ILE A 571 23.40 9.02 10.48
C ILE A 571 22.63 7.87 9.81
N ASP A 572 22.61 7.86 8.48
CA ASP A 572 21.95 6.80 7.68
C ASP A 572 20.50 6.50 8.12
N GLN A 573 19.71 7.55 8.35
CA GLN A 573 18.34 7.55 8.84
C GLN A 573 18.15 7.18 10.32
N THR A 574 19.20 6.84 11.05
CA THR A 574 19.14 6.49 12.47
C THR A 574 19.53 7.68 13.36
N ILE A 575 18.75 7.92 14.41
CA ILE A 575 19.05 8.88 15.47
C ILE A 575 19.72 8.13 16.63
N TYR A 576 20.97 8.54 16.95
CA TYR A 576 21.77 7.99 18.03
C TYR A 576 21.90 8.99 19.17
N PHE A 577 21.61 8.54 20.40
CA PHE A 577 21.90 9.30 21.60
C PHE A 577 23.16 8.74 22.29
N TYR A 578 24.08 9.62 22.68
CA TYR A 578 25.32 9.24 23.36
C TYR A 578 25.20 9.51 24.85
N ASN A 579 25.16 8.42 25.64
CA ASN A 579 25.00 8.47 27.11
C ASN A 579 23.75 9.27 27.55
N PRO A 580 22.55 8.97 27.03
CA PRO A 580 21.35 9.70 27.39
C PRO A 580 20.90 9.37 28.82
N ILE A 581 20.28 10.32 29.47
CA ILE A 581 19.45 10.13 30.65
C ILE A 581 18.13 10.86 30.37
N ILE A 582 17.07 10.07 30.12
CA ILE A 582 15.72 10.58 29.91
C ILE A 582 14.90 10.12 31.11
N THR A 583 14.56 11.06 31.98
CA THR A 583 13.80 10.75 33.19
C THR A 583 12.33 10.48 32.86
N PRO A 584 11.61 9.69 33.70
CA PRO A 584 10.18 9.46 33.53
C PRO A 584 9.38 10.74 33.33
N GLY A 585 8.40 10.70 32.43
CA GLY A 585 7.53 11.82 32.10
C GLY A 585 7.15 11.89 30.62
N ASP A 586 6.43 12.92 30.24
CA ASP A 586 6.07 13.26 28.86
C ASP A 586 6.74 14.57 28.45
N GLY A 587 7.26 14.65 27.23
CA GLY A 587 7.82 15.87 26.66
C GLY A 587 8.83 15.62 25.54
N ALA A 588 9.12 16.69 24.81
CA ALA A 588 10.05 16.64 23.71
C ALA A 588 11.47 16.28 24.19
N ILE A 589 12.13 15.40 23.45
CA ILE A 589 13.52 14.98 23.66
C ILE A 589 14.47 15.58 22.63
N ILE A 590 13.96 15.82 21.42
CA ILE A 590 14.70 16.43 20.31
C ILE A 590 13.85 17.54 19.72
N ALA A 591 14.50 18.65 19.33
CA ALA A 591 13.97 19.65 18.43
C ALA A 591 14.79 19.64 17.13
N MET A 592 14.14 19.68 15.99
CA MET A 592 14.74 19.64 14.67
C MET A 592 14.23 20.76 13.79
N GLU A 593 15.10 21.32 12.97
CA GLU A 593 14.71 22.07 11.79
C GLU A 593 14.72 21.12 10.60
N VAL A 594 13.62 21.08 9.88
CA VAL A 594 13.43 20.18 8.72
C VAL A 594 12.99 20.99 7.51
N PHE A 595 13.54 20.68 6.33
CA PHE A 595 13.11 21.26 5.08
C PHE A 595 12.07 20.37 4.41
N ALA A 596 10.88 20.92 4.12
CA ALA A 596 9.80 20.20 3.46
C ALA A 596 9.88 20.35 1.93
N ASN A 597 10.44 19.40 1.24
CA ASN A 597 10.57 19.39 -0.22
C ASN A 597 9.27 18.92 -0.91
N THR A 598 8.19 19.66 -0.68
CA THR A 598 6.89 19.39 -1.28
C THR A 598 6.28 20.68 -1.80
N GLY A 599 5.62 20.61 -2.97
CA GLY A 599 4.96 21.76 -3.61
C GLY A 599 3.48 21.92 -3.23
N THR A 600 2.94 21.00 -2.41
CA THR A 600 1.53 21.03 -1.99
C THR A 600 1.44 20.92 -0.48
N GLY A 601 0.50 21.64 0.14
CA GLY A 601 0.20 21.44 1.56
C GLY A 601 -0.36 20.04 1.80
N GLN A 602 0.32 19.26 2.66
CA GLN A 602 -0.06 17.89 2.99
C GLN A 602 0.42 17.50 4.38
N GLU A 603 -0.20 16.47 4.93
CA GLU A 603 0.34 15.74 6.06
C GLU A 603 1.42 14.77 5.55
N ILE A 604 2.59 14.84 6.14
CA ILE A 604 3.72 13.96 5.86
C ILE A 604 3.85 13.04 7.05
N GLU A 605 3.61 11.79 6.85
CA GLU A 605 3.73 10.79 7.88
C GLU A 605 5.21 10.61 8.28
N LEU A 606 5.44 10.56 9.58
CA LEU A 606 6.76 10.34 10.18
C LEU A 606 6.80 8.90 10.71
N ILE A 607 7.84 8.19 10.32
CA ILE A 607 8.02 6.78 10.65
C ILE A 607 9.16 6.65 11.63
N PHE A 608 8.91 5.92 12.71
CA PHE A 608 9.89 5.49 13.70
C PHE A 608 10.02 3.97 13.57
N ASP A 609 11.24 3.51 13.36
CA ASP A 609 11.53 2.08 13.18
C ASP A 609 12.80 1.70 13.95
N ASP A 610 13.10 0.40 14.07
CA ASP A 610 14.27 -0.15 14.77
C ASP A 610 14.57 0.54 16.12
N ILE A 611 13.51 0.73 16.93
CA ILE A 611 13.60 1.45 18.19
C ILE A 611 14.26 0.56 19.24
N SER A 612 15.40 1.00 19.77
CA SER A 612 16.11 0.34 20.88
C SER A 612 16.26 1.32 22.04
N ALA A 613 15.72 0.94 23.18
CA ALA A 613 15.84 1.71 24.43
C ALA A 613 16.13 0.78 25.60
N THR A 614 17.02 1.17 26.54
CA THR A 614 17.31 0.39 27.74
C THR A 614 17.40 1.27 28.98
N ASP A 615 17.21 0.66 30.15
CA ASP A 615 17.45 1.25 31.46
C ASP A 615 18.93 1.13 31.88
N SER A 616 19.25 1.51 33.14
CA SER A 616 20.60 1.46 33.69
C SER A 616 21.12 0.04 34.00
N GLU A 617 20.25 -0.97 33.96
CA GLU A 617 20.56 -2.39 34.15
C GLU A 617 20.62 -3.16 32.83
N GLU A 618 20.55 -2.42 31.71
CA GLU A 618 20.49 -2.94 30.33
C GLU A 618 19.18 -3.72 30.06
N ASN A 619 18.12 -3.53 30.85
CA ASN A 619 16.81 -4.08 30.54
C ASN A 619 16.18 -3.27 29.39
N GLU A 620 15.57 -3.97 28.47
CA GLU A 620 14.88 -3.38 27.33
C GLU A 620 13.65 -2.59 27.79
N ILE A 621 13.52 -1.35 27.29
CA ILE A 621 12.36 -0.49 27.47
C ILE A 621 11.59 -0.43 26.16
N CYS A 622 10.37 -0.92 26.17
CA CYS A 622 9.48 -0.84 25.03
C CYS A 622 9.01 0.60 24.79
N LEU A 623 9.39 1.16 23.64
CA LEU A 623 8.90 2.44 23.15
C LEU A 623 8.03 2.18 21.92
N LEU A 624 6.74 2.53 21.99
CA LEU A 624 5.81 2.33 20.91
C LEU A 624 5.67 3.59 20.06
N PRO A 625 5.87 3.51 18.74
CA PRO A 625 5.61 4.61 17.85
C PRO A 625 4.11 4.93 17.86
N GLN A 626 3.78 6.22 17.98
CA GLN A 626 2.43 6.74 17.85
C GLN A 626 2.32 7.50 16.53
N SER A 627 1.11 7.60 15.98
CA SER A 627 0.83 8.35 14.75
C SER A 627 1.46 9.74 14.80
N SER A 628 2.35 9.99 13.88
CA SER A 628 3.24 11.14 13.86
C SER A 628 3.20 11.82 12.49
N TYR A 629 3.03 13.14 12.48
CA TYR A 629 2.88 13.86 11.23
C TYR A 629 3.63 15.18 11.26
N PHE A 630 4.22 15.53 10.10
CA PHE A 630 4.65 16.88 9.81
C PHE A 630 3.66 17.53 8.85
N ILE A 631 3.12 18.68 9.23
CA ILE A 631 2.15 19.39 8.41
C ILE A 631 2.89 20.40 7.53
N ALA A 632 3.01 20.09 6.24
CA ALA A 632 3.48 21.04 5.25
C ALA A 632 2.31 21.96 4.85
N ILE A 633 2.43 23.24 5.20
CA ILE A 633 1.38 24.23 4.94
C ILE A 633 1.51 24.71 3.49
N ASN A 634 0.43 24.67 2.75
CA ASN A 634 0.43 25.20 1.39
C ASN A 634 0.56 26.72 1.41
N LEU A 635 1.50 27.21 0.59
CA LEU A 635 1.72 28.64 0.40
C LEU A 635 0.89 29.08 -0.81
N SER A 636 -0.20 29.78 -0.59
CA SER A 636 -0.89 30.47 -1.67
C SER A 636 -0.36 31.90 -1.76
N GLN A 637 0.24 32.23 -2.88
CA GLN A 637 0.53 33.59 -3.30
C GLN A 637 -0.62 34.03 -4.20
N THR A 638 -1.16 35.21 -3.98
CA THR A 638 -2.18 35.79 -4.89
C THR A 638 -1.64 37.03 -5.54
N VAL A 639 -1.60 37.07 -6.87
CA VAL A 639 -1.29 38.24 -7.66
C VAL A 639 -2.60 38.73 -8.28
N SER A 640 -3.00 39.97 -8.05
CA SER A 640 -4.27 40.47 -8.54
C SER A 640 -4.15 41.87 -9.15
N ILE A 641 -5.05 42.22 -10.05
CA ILE A 641 -5.17 43.56 -10.63
C ILE A 641 -6.45 44.22 -10.11
N ASP A 642 -6.33 45.47 -9.64
CA ASP A 642 -7.48 46.21 -9.19
C ASP A 642 -8.44 46.56 -10.33
N THR A 643 -9.71 46.81 -9.98
CA THR A 643 -10.64 47.49 -10.89
C THR A 643 -10.28 48.98 -10.96
N ALA A 644 -10.03 49.44 -12.18
CA ALA A 644 -9.64 50.83 -12.41
C ALA A 644 -10.63 51.60 -13.31
N TYR A 645 -10.54 52.90 -13.29
CA TYR A 645 -11.44 53.78 -14.03
C TYR A 645 -10.67 54.97 -14.60
N SER A 646 -10.99 55.41 -15.81
CA SER A 646 -10.48 56.65 -16.38
C SER A 646 -11.38 57.14 -17.56
N VAL A 647 -11.00 58.26 -18.17
CA VAL A 647 -11.72 58.85 -19.29
C VAL A 647 -11.02 58.52 -20.62
N SER A 648 -11.78 58.46 -21.71
CA SER A 648 -11.27 58.31 -23.06
C SER A 648 -10.33 59.42 -23.43
N GLY A 649 -9.12 59.07 -23.92
CA GLY A 649 -8.07 60.02 -24.27
C GLY A 649 -7.31 60.62 -23.09
N GLY A 650 -7.54 60.13 -21.84
CA GLY A 650 -6.85 60.55 -20.63
C GLY A 650 -5.79 59.58 -20.18
N LEU A 651 -5.21 59.85 -19.02
CA LEU A 651 -4.36 58.91 -18.28
C LEU A 651 -5.19 58.11 -17.30
N GLY A 652 -4.79 56.87 -17.08
CA GLY A 652 -5.34 55.97 -16.10
C GLY A 652 -4.33 54.98 -15.63
N ALA A 653 -4.49 54.56 -14.37
CA ALA A 653 -3.60 53.61 -13.75
C ALA A 653 -4.35 52.45 -13.12
N PHE A 654 -3.72 51.31 -13.03
CA PHE A 654 -4.17 50.18 -12.21
C PHE A 654 -3.03 49.64 -11.37
N ASN A 655 -3.37 49.04 -10.23
CA ASN A 655 -2.39 48.42 -9.36
C ASN A 655 -2.29 46.91 -9.66
N ILE A 656 -1.07 46.41 -9.58
CA ILE A 656 -0.77 44.97 -9.46
C ILE A 656 -0.48 44.73 -7.98
N ASN A 657 -1.34 43.94 -7.34
CA ASN A 657 -1.24 43.64 -5.93
C ASN A 657 -0.64 42.25 -5.74
N LEU A 658 0.05 42.07 -4.63
CA LEU A 658 0.57 40.76 -4.17
C LEU A 658 0.10 40.54 -2.74
N GLU A 659 -0.59 39.47 -2.52
CA GLU A 659 -0.79 38.86 -1.19
C GLU A 659 0.17 37.69 -1.07
N ASN A 660 1.19 37.80 -0.21
CA ASN A 660 2.21 36.79 -0.05
C ASN A 660 2.39 36.36 1.40
N SER A 661 2.41 35.10 1.62
CA SER A 661 2.67 34.48 2.92
C SER A 661 4.15 34.19 3.17
N VAL A 662 5.00 34.37 2.17
CA VAL A 662 6.47 34.27 2.26
C VAL A 662 7.16 35.46 1.59
N PRO A 663 8.40 35.78 1.97
CA PRO A 663 9.18 36.82 1.34
C PRO A 663 9.46 36.53 -0.13
N ILE A 664 9.19 37.49 -1.01
CA ILE A 664 9.43 37.40 -2.46
C ILE A 664 10.67 38.26 -2.80
N ARG A 665 11.60 37.71 -3.56
CA ARG A 665 12.83 38.39 -3.94
C ARG A 665 12.81 38.95 -5.37
N PHE A 666 12.10 38.24 -6.26
CA PHE A 666 12.03 38.62 -7.68
C PHE A 666 10.65 38.32 -8.23
N THR A 667 10.19 39.21 -9.15
CA THR A 667 8.95 39.00 -9.89
C THR A 667 9.18 39.22 -11.37
N ARG A 668 8.54 38.41 -12.20
CA ARG A 668 8.33 38.64 -13.62
C ARG A 668 6.86 38.51 -13.93
N ILE A 669 6.24 39.64 -14.26
CA ILE A 669 4.80 39.72 -14.49
C ILE A 669 4.58 40.29 -15.88
N ALA A 670 3.77 39.63 -16.71
CA ALA A 670 3.31 40.14 -17.98
C ALA A 670 1.80 40.35 -17.94
N VAL A 671 1.36 41.53 -18.29
CA VAL A 671 -0.07 41.91 -18.33
C VAL A 671 -0.46 42.36 -19.74
N LYS A 672 -1.65 42.01 -20.17
CA LYS A 672 -2.21 42.33 -21.47
C LYS A 672 -3.67 42.75 -21.33
N ASP A 673 -4.04 43.79 -22.03
CA ASP A 673 -5.41 44.27 -22.10
C ASP A 673 -6.20 43.72 -23.29
N SER A 674 -7.47 43.52 -23.11
CA SER A 674 -8.39 43.05 -24.16
C SER A 674 -9.77 43.71 -24.04
N PRO A 675 -10.24 44.47 -25.05
CA PRO A 675 -9.50 44.87 -26.27
C PRO A 675 -8.36 45.86 -25.95
N ASN A 676 -7.37 45.94 -26.79
CA ASN A 676 -6.16 46.79 -26.69
C ASN A 676 -6.55 48.30 -26.73
N TYR A 677 -7.02 48.86 -25.63
CA TYR A 677 -7.44 50.25 -25.45
C TYR A 677 -6.54 51.01 -24.51
N LEU A 678 -5.65 50.30 -23.79
CA LEU A 678 -4.70 50.90 -22.89
C LEU A 678 -3.31 50.84 -23.55
N THR A 679 -2.60 51.93 -23.52
CA THR A 679 -1.21 51.94 -23.98
C THR A 679 -0.35 52.31 -22.77
N PRO A 680 0.51 51.39 -22.29
CA PRO A 680 1.40 51.70 -21.20
C PRO A 680 2.32 52.87 -21.58
N ALA A 681 2.32 53.92 -20.74
CA ALA A 681 3.01 55.16 -21.10
C ALA A 681 3.55 55.89 -19.86
N ALA A 682 4.71 56.50 -20.01
CA ALA A 682 5.22 57.51 -19.08
C ALA A 682 4.88 58.92 -19.64
N GLU A 683 4.84 59.89 -18.77
CA GLU A 683 4.75 61.29 -19.21
C GLU A 683 5.96 61.65 -20.05
N PRO A 684 5.73 62.31 -21.23
CA PRO A 684 6.83 62.66 -22.12
C PRO A 684 7.77 63.69 -21.47
N PHE A 685 9.05 63.51 -21.63
CA PHE A 685 10.09 64.44 -21.16
C PHE A 685 11.04 64.79 -22.29
N THR A 686 11.80 65.87 -22.11
CA THR A 686 12.86 66.28 -23.05
C THR A 686 14.18 65.73 -22.56
N ASP A 687 14.66 64.72 -23.16
CA ASP A 687 15.95 64.06 -22.87
C ASP A 687 17.06 65.00 -23.38
N ASN A 688 17.66 65.73 -22.47
CA ASN A 688 18.70 66.75 -22.80
C ASN A 688 20.08 66.11 -22.93
N ASN A 689 20.32 64.93 -22.38
CA ASN A 689 21.59 64.25 -22.34
C ASN A 689 21.65 62.96 -23.19
N GLY A 690 20.52 62.49 -23.72
CA GLY A 690 20.43 61.35 -24.63
C GLY A 690 20.58 60.00 -23.94
N ASN A 691 20.30 59.92 -22.62
CA ASN A 691 20.40 58.70 -21.86
C ASN A 691 19.12 57.85 -21.81
N ALA A 692 18.02 58.39 -22.38
CA ALA A 692 16.68 57.78 -22.41
C ALA A 692 16.04 57.56 -21.02
N VAL A 693 16.57 58.24 -20.00
CA VAL A 693 16.07 58.22 -18.61
C VAL A 693 15.85 59.67 -18.20
N ARG A 694 14.72 60.01 -17.60
CA ARG A 694 14.45 61.35 -17.15
C ARG A 694 15.30 61.68 -15.92
N ASP A 695 16.08 62.76 -16.05
CA ASP A 695 16.78 63.36 -14.93
C ASP A 695 15.95 64.49 -14.30
N ASP A 696 16.20 64.85 -13.04
CA ASP A 696 15.37 65.75 -12.23
C ASP A 696 15.27 67.18 -12.84
N ASP A 697 16.26 67.61 -13.66
CA ASP A 697 16.32 68.88 -14.32
C ASP A 697 15.73 68.90 -15.74
N GLU A 698 15.29 67.74 -16.21
CA GLU A 698 14.69 67.64 -17.55
C GLU A 698 13.19 67.96 -17.55
N PRO A 699 12.76 68.89 -18.46
CA PRO A 699 11.37 69.28 -18.53
C PRO A 699 10.51 68.13 -19.07
N PHE A 700 9.30 68.01 -18.55
CA PHE A 700 8.33 67.00 -18.95
C PHE A 700 6.95 67.58 -19.24
N THR A 701 6.10 66.81 -19.90
CA THR A 701 4.71 67.25 -20.14
C THR A 701 3.84 66.60 -19.05
N ASP A 702 3.41 67.38 -18.10
CA ASP A 702 2.57 66.98 -16.99
C ASP A 702 1.15 66.66 -17.51
N TRP A 703 0.85 65.38 -17.63
CA TRP A 703 -0.45 64.95 -18.17
C TRP A 703 -1.55 64.89 -17.07
N ASN A 704 -1.16 64.65 -15.82
CA ASN A 704 -2.06 64.47 -14.71
C ASN A 704 -2.22 65.76 -13.86
N ASN A 705 -1.40 66.80 -14.16
CA ASN A 705 -1.38 68.10 -13.53
C ASN A 705 -1.03 68.05 -12.01
N ASP A 706 -0.19 67.16 -11.62
CA ASP A 706 0.28 67.00 -10.26
C ASP A 706 1.69 67.63 -10.03
N SER A 707 2.30 68.18 -11.06
CA SER A 707 3.63 68.76 -11.08
C SER A 707 4.78 67.82 -10.80
N THR A 708 4.53 66.51 -10.91
CA THR A 708 5.56 65.48 -10.80
C THR A 708 5.55 64.59 -12.03
N TRP A 709 6.74 64.08 -12.47
CA TRP A 709 6.82 63.22 -13.60
C TRP A 709 6.37 61.81 -13.27
N THR A 710 5.45 61.25 -14.07
CA THR A 710 4.87 59.92 -13.89
C THR A 710 5.52 58.89 -14.82
N PRO A 711 6.22 57.86 -14.33
CA PRO A 711 6.79 56.81 -15.13
C PRO A 711 5.73 55.83 -15.62
N MET A 712 6.06 54.98 -16.60
CA MET A 712 5.19 53.92 -17.13
C MET A 712 4.77 52.93 -16.07
N VAL A 713 5.68 52.52 -15.20
CA VAL A 713 5.44 51.62 -14.05
C VAL A 713 6.14 52.19 -12.85
N GLU A 714 5.41 52.30 -11.75
CA GLU A 714 5.91 52.81 -10.47
C GLU A 714 6.10 51.65 -9.48
N LEU A 715 7.17 51.76 -8.71
CA LEU A 715 7.36 50.95 -7.50
C LEU A 715 6.53 51.50 -6.37
N THR A 716 5.99 50.63 -5.54
CA THR A 716 5.22 50.99 -4.34
C THR A 716 6.10 51.00 -3.08
N GLU A 717 5.53 51.32 -1.93
CA GLU A 717 6.25 51.23 -0.66
C GLU A 717 6.82 49.81 -0.42
N ARG A 718 6.12 48.75 -0.88
CA ARG A 718 6.54 47.37 -0.71
C ARG A 718 7.73 46.99 -1.59
N THR A 719 7.97 47.71 -2.70
CA THR A 719 9.02 47.47 -3.69
C THR A 719 9.97 48.64 -3.86
N ALA A 720 9.92 49.65 -3.01
CA ALA A 720 10.64 50.94 -3.16
C ALA A 720 12.15 50.80 -3.41
N ASN A 721 12.78 49.71 -2.89
CA ASN A 721 14.22 49.51 -3.06
C ASN A 721 14.54 48.50 -4.17
N TRP A 722 13.54 48.12 -5.00
CA TRP A 722 13.74 47.16 -6.06
C TRP A 722 14.26 47.79 -7.34
N VAL A 723 15.01 47.01 -8.11
CA VAL A 723 15.40 47.40 -9.47
C VAL A 723 14.29 46.97 -10.42
N LEU A 724 13.79 47.93 -11.21
CA LEU A 724 12.71 47.76 -12.16
C LEU A 724 13.23 47.76 -13.60
N ASN A 725 12.74 46.83 -14.41
CA ASN A 725 12.94 46.80 -15.85
C ASN A 725 11.62 46.49 -16.56
N VAL A 726 11.20 47.32 -17.49
CA VAL A 726 9.89 47.27 -18.17
C VAL A 726 10.10 47.24 -19.67
N TYR A 727 9.43 46.32 -20.37
CA TYR A 727 9.45 46.24 -21.81
C TYR A 727 8.20 45.58 -22.38
N GLU A 728 7.87 45.86 -23.63
CA GLU A 728 6.72 45.27 -24.32
C GLU A 728 7.16 44.04 -25.15
N THR A 729 6.30 43.02 -25.18
CA THR A 729 6.44 41.82 -26.01
C THR A 729 5.09 41.42 -26.62
N ASP A 730 5.07 40.29 -27.32
CA ASP A 730 3.82 39.71 -27.79
C ASP A 730 2.91 39.23 -26.62
N ASP A 731 3.51 39.00 -25.44
CA ASP A 731 2.81 38.61 -24.21
C ASP A 731 2.23 39.84 -23.44
N GLY A 732 2.44 41.02 -23.91
CA GLY A 732 2.00 42.27 -23.30
C GLY A 732 3.15 43.03 -22.62
N LEU A 733 2.82 43.89 -21.68
CA LEU A 733 3.76 44.66 -20.85
C LEU A 733 4.44 43.73 -19.84
N VAL A 734 5.74 43.52 -19.99
CA VAL A 734 6.53 42.69 -19.08
C VAL A 734 7.23 43.55 -18.05
N ILE A 735 6.98 43.28 -16.77
CA ILE A 735 7.57 43.93 -15.61
C ILE A 735 8.51 42.97 -14.92
N LEU A 736 9.81 43.23 -14.97
CA LEU A 736 10.83 42.50 -14.21
C LEU A 736 11.26 43.36 -13.04
N ALA A 737 11.10 42.89 -11.83
CA ALA A 737 11.52 43.63 -10.64
C ALA A 737 12.09 42.71 -9.59
N GLY A 738 13.11 43.15 -8.88
CA GLY A 738 13.75 42.39 -7.81
C GLY A 738 14.86 43.14 -7.12
N ASN A 739 15.32 42.55 -6.02
CA ASN A 739 16.47 43.07 -5.28
C ASN A 739 17.43 41.92 -4.94
N SER A 740 18.73 42.18 -4.97
CA SER A 740 19.76 41.18 -4.66
C SER A 740 19.88 40.91 -3.15
N ILE A 741 19.32 41.73 -2.29
CA ILE A 741 19.48 41.69 -0.83
C ILE A 741 18.11 41.69 -0.14
N GLU A 742 17.16 42.53 -0.57
CA GLU A 742 15.89 42.74 0.08
C GLU A 742 14.75 41.99 -0.59
N THR A 743 13.82 41.49 0.19
CA THR A 743 12.63 40.79 -0.25
C THR A 743 11.37 41.62 0.05
N ILE A 744 10.31 41.41 -0.72
CA ILE A 744 9.00 41.86 -0.29
C ILE A 744 8.61 41.05 0.95
N ALA A 745 8.42 41.74 2.07
CA ALA A 745 7.95 41.09 3.30
C ALA A 745 6.54 40.49 3.09
N THR A 746 6.23 39.50 3.91
CA THR A 746 4.87 38.90 3.93
C THR A 746 3.80 39.98 4.15
N GLY A 747 2.69 39.82 3.47
CA GLY A 747 1.58 40.81 3.57
C GLY A 747 0.79 40.95 2.28
N SER A 748 -0.09 41.95 2.26
CA SER A 748 -0.99 42.21 1.15
C SER A 748 -0.88 43.69 0.73
N GLY A 749 -1.03 43.95 -0.57
CA GLY A 749 -1.08 45.28 -1.13
C GLY A 749 -0.35 45.46 -2.45
N PRO A 750 -0.40 46.67 -3.02
CA PRO A 750 0.18 46.91 -4.33
C PRO A 750 1.71 46.76 -4.32
N ILE A 751 2.23 46.17 -5.39
CA ILE A 751 3.68 46.06 -5.67
C ILE A 751 4.08 46.90 -6.86
N PHE A 752 3.17 47.11 -7.82
CA PHE A 752 3.39 47.97 -8.99
C PHE A 752 2.14 48.80 -9.29
N ILE A 753 2.36 50.00 -9.82
CA ILE A 753 1.33 50.86 -10.42
C ILE A 753 1.67 50.96 -11.90
N VAL A 754 0.73 50.60 -12.78
CA VAL A 754 0.89 50.62 -14.23
C VAL A 754 0.10 51.78 -14.79
N ASN A 755 0.80 52.76 -15.36
CA ASN A 755 0.24 53.97 -15.96
C ASN A 755 -0.01 53.78 -17.46
N ASN A 756 -1.19 54.22 -17.91
CA ASN A 756 -1.63 54.01 -19.28
C ASN A 756 -2.23 55.28 -19.89
N LEU A 757 -1.95 55.49 -21.15
CA LEU A 757 -2.69 56.40 -22.02
C LEU A 757 -3.93 55.67 -22.57
N ILE A 758 -5.10 56.24 -22.35
CA ILE A 758 -6.34 55.63 -22.83
C ILE A 758 -6.60 56.06 -24.28
N ASN A 759 -6.82 55.14 -25.17
CA ASN A 759 -7.09 55.41 -26.59
C ASN A 759 -8.34 56.31 -26.72
N SER A 760 -8.26 57.37 -27.54
CA SER A 760 -9.37 58.22 -27.85
C SER A 760 -10.46 57.47 -28.59
N ASN A 761 -11.74 57.80 -28.34
CA ASN A 761 -12.93 57.15 -28.89
C ASN A 761 -13.26 55.77 -28.29
N THR A 762 -12.79 55.46 -27.08
CA THR A 762 -13.09 54.20 -26.35
C THR A 762 -14.06 54.44 -25.17
N ALA A 763 -14.71 55.54 -25.11
CA ALA A 763 -15.64 55.91 -24.01
C ALA A 763 -16.76 54.86 -23.85
N ASN A 764 -17.18 54.64 -22.61
CA ASN A 764 -18.14 53.61 -22.21
C ASN A 764 -17.74 52.18 -22.52
N SER A 765 -16.44 51.86 -22.51
CA SER A 765 -15.87 50.56 -22.74
C SER A 765 -15.37 49.93 -21.42
N GLN A 766 -15.43 48.59 -21.38
CA GLN A 766 -14.76 47.77 -20.42
C GLN A 766 -13.55 47.11 -21.11
N VAL A 767 -12.46 47.06 -20.40
CA VAL A 767 -11.20 46.41 -20.84
C VAL A 767 -10.81 45.40 -19.78
N ASP A 768 -10.71 44.16 -20.16
CA ASP A 768 -10.23 43.13 -19.28
C ASP A 768 -8.67 43.11 -19.31
N ILE A 769 -8.04 43.04 -18.15
CA ILE A 769 -6.58 42.98 -18.02
C ILE A 769 -6.20 41.62 -17.46
N GLU A 770 -5.50 40.86 -18.28
CA GLU A 770 -5.13 39.49 -17.98
C GLU A 770 -3.64 39.37 -17.67
N PHE A 771 -3.30 38.39 -16.84
CA PHE A 771 -1.92 37.96 -16.64
C PHE A 771 -1.53 36.91 -17.68
N ASN A 772 -0.51 37.18 -18.48
CA ASN A 772 0.09 36.21 -19.40
C ASN A 772 1.29 35.48 -18.79
N ILE A 773 2.01 36.15 -17.90
CA ILE A 773 3.15 35.60 -17.16
C ILE A 773 3.05 36.04 -15.72
N VAL A 774 3.23 35.15 -14.76
CA VAL A 774 3.49 35.42 -13.36
C VAL A 774 4.59 34.48 -12.89
N GLU A 775 5.74 35.02 -12.55
CA GLU A 775 6.85 34.30 -11.97
C GLU A 775 7.25 35.03 -10.68
N LEU A 776 7.24 34.29 -9.57
CA LEU A 776 7.65 34.78 -8.27
C LEU A 776 8.79 33.88 -7.78
N THR A 777 9.82 34.46 -7.15
CA THR A 777 10.91 33.65 -6.58
C THR A 777 11.13 33.97 -5.10
N ASP A 778 11.60 32.96 -4.39
CA ASP A 778 12.01 33.06 -3.00
C ASP A 778 13.34 33.81 -2.83
N MET A 779 13.80 33.94 -1.61
CA MET A 779 15.09 34.58 -1.28
C MET A 779 16.31 33.84 -1.85
N TYR A 780 16.16 32.57 -2.24
CA TYR A 780 17.22 31.73 -2.81
C TYR A 780 17.18 31.71 -4.35
N GLY A 781 16.13 32.28 -4.96
CA GLY A 781 15.94 32.30 -6.40
C GLY A 781 15.14 31.11 -6.96
N ASN A 782 14.52 30.32 -6.09
CA ASN A 782 13.64 29.23 -6.53
C ASN A 782 12.28 29.76 -6.92
N PRO A 783 11.66 29.29 -8.02
CA PRO A 783 10.35 29.72 -8.43
C PRO A 783 9.25 29.18 -7.49
N TYR A 784 8.31 30.03 -7.11
CA TYR A 784 7.05 29.59 -6.50
C TYR A 784 6.11 29.09 -7.59
N LEU A 785 5.71 27.81 -7.48
CA LEU A 785 4.83 27.18 -8.46
C LEU A 785 3.33 27.32 -8.11
N ASN A 786 3.01 27.63 -6.86
CA ASN A 786 1.63 27.79 -6.39
C ASN A 786 1.31 29.26 -6.19
N TYR A 787 0.62 29.84 -7.15
CA TYR A 787 0.04 31.17 -7.03
C TYR A 787 -1.33 31.21 -7.72
N GLU A 788 -2.20 32.07 -7.24
CA GLU A 788 -3.46 32.41 -7.88
C GLU A 788 -3.29 33.77 -8.58
N SER A 789 -3.69 33.88 -9.85
CA SER A 789 -3.74 35.14 -10.57
C SER A 789 -5.18 35.59 -10.79
N ILE A 790 -5.51 36.76 -10.31
CA ILE A 790 -6.85 37.33 -10.44
C ILE A 790 -6.79 38.53 -11.41
N PRO A 791 -7.34 38.38 -12.63
CA PRO A 791 -7.35 39.45 -13.65
C PRO A 791 -8.14 40.67 -13.18
N GLY A 792 -7.82 41.82 -13.76
CA GLY A 792 -8.47 43.11 -13.45
C GLY A 792 -9.41 43.56 -14.56
N VAL A 793 -10.16 44.61 -14.25
CA VAL A 793 -11.05 45.26 -15.21
C VAL A 793 -10.81 46.77 -15.17
N PHE A 794 -10.69 47.38 -16.35
CA PHE A 794 -10.54 48.79 -16.52
C PHE A 794 -11.78 49.40 -17.23
N TYR A 795 -12.44 50.34 -16.58
CA TYR A 795 -13.63 51.01 -17.13
C TYR A 795 -13.27 52.40 -17.71
N ILE A 796 -13.60 52.64 -18.96
CA ILE A 796 -13.38 53.89 -19.68
C ILE A 796 -14.70 54.64 -19.78
N THR A 797 -14.79 55.83 -19.19
CA THR A 797 -16.00 56.67 -19.14
C THR A 797 -15.88 57.91 -20.05
N GLU A 798 -16.98 58.59 -20.34
CA GLU A 798 -16.98 59.83 -21.13
C GLU A 798 -16.52 61.10 -20.37
N ASN A 799 -16.86 61.17 -19.06
CA ASN A 799 -16.46 62.28 -18.18
C ASN A 799 -16.33 61.81 -16.74
N MET A 800 -15.24 62.17 -16.10
CA MET A 800 -15.19 62.12 -14.62
C MET A 800 -15.95 63.33 -14.08
N SER A 801 -17.23 63.20 -13.73
CA SER A 801 -17.88 64.18 -12.88
C SER A 801 -17.30 64.05 -11.47
N ASN A 802 -16.89 65.20 -10.86
CA ASN A 802 -16.49 65.27 -9.44
C ASN A 802 -17.63 64.88 -8.50
N SER A 803 -17.91 63.61 -8.43
CA SER A 803 -18.63 62.99 -7.32
C SER A 803 -17.84 61.78 -6.90
N GLU A 804 -17.39 61.78 -5.67
CA GLU A 804 -16.96 60.56 -4.97
C GLU A 804 -18.07 59.52 -5.13
N THR A 805 -18.04 58.75 -6.18
CA THR A 805 -18.86 57.56 -6.29
C THR A 805 -18.15 56.48 -5.51
N ASN A 806 -18.56 56.38 -4.23
CA ASN A 806 -18.31 55.16 -3.46
C ASN A 806 -18.83 54.02 -4.29
N VAL A 807 -17.92 53.16 -4.83
CA VAL A 807 -18.30 51.95 -5.54
C VAL A 807 -18.71 50.96 -4.47
N PHE A 808 -19.98 50.78 -4.29
CA PHE A 808 -20.53 49.79 -3.35
C PHE A 808 -20.53 48.43 -3.99
N PRO A 809 -20.29 47.35 -3.22
CA PRO A 809 -20.43 45.94 -3.70
C PRO A 809 -21.81 45.73 -4.32
N GLY A 810 -21.87 45.09 -5.48
CA GLY A 810 -23.14 44.88 -6.20
C GLY A 810 -24.09 43.91 -5.51
N LYS A 811 -23.62 43.18 -4.48
CA LYS A 811 -24.38 42.20 -3.70
C LYS A 811 -23.76 42.02 -2.31
N PHE A 812 -24.57 41.54 -1.36
CA PHE A 812 -24.04 41.05 -0.09
C PHE A 812 -23.20 39.79 -0.28
N GLN A 813 -22.04 39.75 0.36
CA GLN A 813 -21.17 38.59 0.31
C GLN A 813 -20.43 38.41 1.64
N LEU A 814 -20.23 37.14 2.05
CA LEU A 814 -19.35 36.77 3.16
C LEU A 814 -18.11 36.06 2.59
N GLY A 815 -16.95 36.62 2.82
CA GLY A 815 -15.67 36.03 2.44
C GLY A 815 -15.25 34.86 3.33
N GLN A 816 -14.28 34.04 2.87
CA GLN A 816 -13.63 33.09 3.75
C GLN A 816 -12.75 33.88 4.72
N ASN A 817 -12.74 33.44 6.00
CA ASN A 817 -11.83 34.06 6.99
C ASN A 817 -10.36 33.74 6.60
N TYR A 818 -9.48 34.67 6.91
CA TYR A 818 -8.07 34.50 6.66
C TYR A 818 -7.23 35.03 7.86
N PRO A 819 -6.22 34.27 8.30
CA PRO A 819 -5.88 32.86 7.90
C PRO A 819 -6.95 31.86 8.30
N ASN A 820 -7.01 30.71 7.63
CA ASN A 820 -7.84 29.56 7.99
C ASN A 820 -7.16 28.26 7.51
N PRO A 821 -6.60 27.42 8.38
CA PRO A 821 -6.62 27.50 9.85
C PRO A 821 -5.92 28.73 10.43
N PHE A 822 -6.27 29.13 11.67
CA PHE A 822 -5.70 30.30 12.32
C PHE A 822 -5.31 30.07 13.79
N ASN A 823 -4.37 30.91 14.31
CA ASN A 823 -3.88 30.82 15.70
C ASN A 823 -3.39 32.19 16.23
N PRO A 824 -3.99 32.81 17.24
CA PRO A 824 -5.40 32.68 17.60
C PRO A 824 -6.27 33.70 16.88
N VAL A 825 -5.74 34.48 15.90
CA VAL A 825 -6.41 35.62 15.27
C VAL A 825 -6.72 35.31 13.81
N THR A 826 -7.92 35.74 13.38
CA THR A 826 -8.35 35.65 11.98
C THR A 826 -9.24 36.84 11.60
N THR A 827 -9.20 37.21 10.32
CA THR A 827 -10.02 38.30 9.76
C THR A 827 -11.15 37.73 8.91
N LEU A 828 -12.36 38.24 9.13
CA LEU A 828 -13.54 37.92 8.33
C LEU A 828 -13.84 39.11 7.42
N HIS A 829 -13.87 38.90 6.11
CA HIS A 829 -14.23 39.91 5.11
C HIS A 829 -15.68 39.73 4.68
N TYR A 830 -16.38 40.83 4.45
CA TYR A 830 -17.77 40.83 3.97
C TYR A 830 -18.12 42.10 3.22
N ASP A 831 -19.04 41.99 2.29
CA ASP A 831 -19.43 43.03 1.37
C ASP A 831 -20.89 43.47 1.66
N LEU A 832 -21.14 44.75 1.72
CA LEU A 832 -22.44 45.33 1.92
C LEU A 832 -22.84 46.16 0.69
N SER A 833 -23.86 45.68 -0.05
CA SER A 833 -24.36 46.39 -1.25
C SER A 833 -25.18 47.63 -0.95
N GLU A 834 -25.68 47.76 0.27
CA GLU A 834 -26.43 48.91 0.75
C GLU A 834 -26.29 49.06 2.28
N ASN A 835 -26.63 50.22 2.80
CA ASN A 835 -26.62 50.46 4.24
C ASN A 835 -27.60 49.50 4.94
N SER A 836 -27.07 48.69 5.85
CA SER A 836 -27.80 47.55 6.42
C SER A 836 -27.46 47.31 7.88
N ASP A 837 -28.38 46.72 8.61
CA ASP A 837 -28.12 46.19 9.93
C ASP A 837 -27.34 44.87 9.77
N VAL A 838 -26.11 44.83 10.28
CA VAL A 838 -25.21 43.68 10.15
C VAL A 838 -25.05 43.00 11.49
N LYS A 839 -25.25 41.67 11.49
CA LYS A 839 -24.92 40.84 12.63
C LYS A 839 -23.98 39.75 12.18
N ILE A 840 -22.78 39.67 12.81
CA ILE A 840 -21.82 38.59 12.58
C ILE A 840 -21.62 37.85 13.91
N THR A 841 -21.88 36.54 13.89
CA THR A 841 -21.85 35.68 15.07
C THR A 841 -21.02 34.43 14.84
N ILE A 842 -20.21 34.06 15.82
CA ILE A 842 -19.42 32.83 15.85
C ILE A 842 -20.21 31.77 16.63
N TYR A 843 -20.23 30.53 16.10
CA TYR A 843 -20.86 29.38 16.71
C TYR A 843 -19.85 28.23 16.83
N ASP A 844 -20.04 27.38 17.84
CA ASP A 844 -19.38 26.10 17.91
C ASP A 844 -20.07 25.03 17.02
N MET A 845 -19.51 23.84 16.91
CA MET A 845 -20.06 22.75 16.08
C MET A 845 -21.42 22.22 16.56
N LEU A 846 -21.82 22.54 17.78
CA LEU A 846 -23.15 22.22 18.33
C LEU A 846 -24.18 23.32 18.06
N GLY A 847 -23.79 24.37 17.34
CA GLY A 847 -24.63 25.52 17.04
C GLY A 847 -24.83 26.50 18.22
N ARG A 848 -24.01 26.39 19.28
CA ARG A 848 -24.08 27.33 20.42
C ARG A 848 -23.28 28.58 20.07
N GLN A 849 -23.85 29.73 20.36
CA GLN A 849 -23.17 31.00 20.17
C GLN A 849 -21.94 31.11 21.07
N VAL A 850 -20.83 31.48 20.45
CA VAL A 850 -19.53 31.69 21.09
C VAL A 850 -19.25 33.18 21.29
N LYS A 851 -19.40 33.96 20.20
CA LYS A 851 -19.17 35.43 20.23
C LYS A 851 -19.99 36.13 19.18
N THR A 852 -20.50 37.33 19.52
CA THR A 852 -21.01 38.27 18.54
C THR A 852 -19.93 39.30 18.22
N LEU A 853 -19.46 39.31 16.97
CA LEU A 853 -18.41 40.24 16.52
C LEU A 853 -18.98 41.58 16.10
N ILE A 854 -20.13 41.56 15.43
CA ILE A 854 -20.81 42.76 14.95
C ILE A 854 -22.30 42.61 15.21
N ASN A 855 -22.94 43.69 15.65
CA ASN A 855 -24.39 43.80 15.77
C ASN A 855 -24.78 45.32 15.73
N GLN A 856 -24.67 45.93 14.52
CA GLN A 856 -24.94 47.36 14.31
C GLN A 856 -25.23 47.64 12.85
N THR A 857 -25.86 48.81 12.61
CA THR A 857 -26.02 49.32 11.25
C THR A 857 -24.67 49.75 10.69
N GLN A 858 -24.36 49.37 9.46
CA GLN A 858 -23.15 49.73 8.73
C GLN A 858 -23.51 50.28 7.34
N ASP A 859 -22.72 51.24 6.88
CA ASP A 859 -22.82 51.77 5.52
C ASP A 859 -22.39 50.73 4.50
N ALA A 860 -22.92 50.76 3.29
CA ALA A 860 -22.47 50.01 2.14
C ALA A 860 -20.96 50.12 1.95
N GLY A 861 -20.35 49.03 1.44
CA GLY A 861 -18.90 48.95 1.19
C GLY A 861 -18.30 47.60 1.54
N TYR A 862 -17.00 47.49 1.25
CA TYR A 862 -16.18 46.34 1.64
C TYR A 862 -15.77 46.48 3.10
N ARG A 863 -15.99 45.46 3.89
CA ARG A 863 -15.84 45.47 5.35
C ARG A 863 -15.05 44.28 5.85
N SER A 864 -14.42 44.45 7.02
CA SER A 864 -13.78 43.32 7.71
C SER A 864 -13.95 43.43 9.22
N VAL A 865 -13.83 42.31 9.92
CA VAL A 865 -13.81 42.20 11.36
C VAL A 865 -12.88 41.11 11.82
N ILE A 866 -12.16 41.38 12.90
CA ILE A 866 -11.18 40.44 13.47
C ILE A 866 -11.81 39.61 14.59
N TRP A 867 -11.53 38.33 14.63
CA TRP A 867 -11.80 37.45 15.77
C TRP A 867 -10.48 36.93 16.37
N ASP A 868 -10.38 37.07 17.69
CA ASP A 868 -9.22 36.78 18.51
C ASP A 868 -9.35 35.46 19.29
N ALA A 869 -10.15 34.53 18.79
CA ALA A 869 -10.47 33.26 19.44
C ALA A 869 -10.94 33.37 20.90
N THR A 870 -11.66 34.48 21.23
CA THR A 870 -12.29 34.62 22.56
C THR A 870 -13.81 34.55 22.44
N ASN A 871 -14.50 34.16 23.54
CA ASN A 871 -15.95 34.17 23.62
C ASN A 871 -16.49 35.59 24.05
N ASP A 872 -17.80 35.72 24.16
CA ASP A 872 -18.45 36.98 24.57
C ASP A 872 -17.99 37.51 25.97
N TYR A 873 -17.38 36.66 26.79
CA TYR A 873 -16.82 37.00 28.09
C TYR A 873 -15.32 37.32 28.05
N GLY A 874 -14.71 37.34 26.85
CA GLY A 874 -13.28 37.60 26.65
C GLY A 874 -12.38 36.44 27.05
N LYS A 875 -12.91 35.23 27.26
CA LYS A 875 -12.12 34.05 27.58
C LYS A 875 -11.74 33.28 26.29
N PRO A 876 -10.48 32.85 26.16
CA PRO A 876 -10.06 31.99 25.05
C PRO A 876 -10.93 30.75 24.90
N VAL A 877 -11.23 30.36 23.68
CA VAL A 877 -11.96 29.16 23.34
C VAL A 877 -10.98 28.04 22.95
N SER A 878 -11.43 26.80 22.99
CA SER A 878 -10.61 25.64 22.65
C SER A 878 -10.32 25.60 21.16
N ALA A 879 -9.17 25.00 20.79
CA ALA A 879 -8.91 24.60 19.41
C ALA A 879 -10.05 23.75 18.86
N GLY A 880 -10.33 23.89 17.56
CA GLY A 880 -11.42 23.15 16.93
C GLY A 880 -12.10 23.91 15.78
N ILE A 881 -13.15 23.31 15.27
CA ILE A 881 -13.94 23.88 14.17
C ILE A 881 -15.01 24.82 14.73
N TYR A 882 -15.11 26.00 14.12
CA TYR A 882 -16.14 27.02 14.41
C TYR A 882 -16.86 27.39 13.13
N LEU A 883 -18.09 27.88 13.29
CA LEU A 883 -18.86 28.43 12.20
C LEU A 883 -19.02 29.95 12.46
N TYR A 884 -18.92 30.76 11.43
CA TYR A 884 -19.30 32.16 11.50
C TYR A 884 -20.39 32.48 10.49
N GLN A 885 -21.32 33.29 10.91
CA GLN A 885 -22.50 33.62 10.14
C GLN A 885 -22.69 35.13 10.11
N ILE A 886 -22.88 35.66 8.90
CA ILE A 886 -23.42 37.01 8.70
C ILE A 886 -24.93 36.97 8.48
N GLN A 887 -25.64 37.91 9.07
CA GLN A 887 -27.03 38.17 8.79
C GLN A 887 -27.18 39.67 8.52
N THR A 888 -27.74 40.03 7.36
CA THR A 888 -28.04 41.42 6.97
C THR A 888 -29.29 41.40 6.11
N GLY A 889 -30.39 42.00 6.61
CA GLY A 889 -31.71 41.88 6.01
C GLY A 889 -32.16 40.42 5.85
N GLU A 890 -32.50 40.04 4.63
CA GLU A 890 -32.83 38.63 4.28
C GLU A 890 -31.60 37.78 3.90
N TYR A 891 -30.42 38.39 3.75
CA TYR A 891 -29.22 37.68 3.41
C TYR A 891 -28.60 37.02 4.65
N ILE A 892 -28.44 35.70 4.58
CA ILE A 892 -27.75 34.91 5.60
C ILE A 892 -26.72 34.03 4.90
N SER A 893 -25.46 34.09 5.37
CA SER A 893 -24.40 33.25 4.88
C SER A 893 -23.55 32.70 6.03
N THR A 894 -23.18 31.41 5.97
CA THR A 894 -22.40 30.76 7.02
C THR A 894 -21.19 30.08 6.41
N LYS A 895 -20.04 30.22 7.05
CA LYS A 895 -18.81 29.59 6.65
C LYS A 895 -18.11 28.90 7.83
N LYS A 896 -17.21 27.98 7.52
CA LYS A 896 -16.44 27.20 8.49
C LYS A 896 -15.02 27.79 8.63
N MET A 897 -14.50 27.75 9.85
CA MET A 897 -13.12 28.10 10.17
C MET A 897 -12.51 27.13 11.18
N VAL A 898 -11.19 27.00 11.18
CA VAL A 898 -10.46 26.09 12.05
C VAL A 898 -9.49 26.87 12.91
N LEU A 899 -9.66 26.80 14.23
CA LEU A 899 -8.75 27.38 15.21
C LEU A 899 -7.73 26.31 15.61
N LEU A 900 -6.47 26.60 15.39
CA LEU A 900 -5.34 25.84 15.94
C LEU A 900 -5.07 26.29 17.39
N LYS A 901 -4.33 25.48 18.11
CA LYS A 901 -4.01 25.77 19.52
C LYS A 901 -2.71 26.56 19.62
#